data_10c002805da3889fc3ed13272b05d790
#
_entry.id   10c002805da3889fc3ed13272b05d790
#
_cell.length_a   1.000
_cell.length_b   1.000
_cell.length_c   1.000
_cell.angle_alpha   90.00
_cell.angle_beta   90.00
_cell.angle_gamma   90.00
#
_symmetry.space_group_name_H-M   'P 1'
#
loop_
_entity.id
_entity.type
_entity.pdbx_description
1 polymer ?
#
loop_
_entity_poly.entity_id
_entity_poly.type
_entity_poly.pdbx_seq_one_letter_code
_entity_poly.pdbx_strand_id
1 'polypeptide(L)'
;MNEFSPEDTDPLETTPASPEDRDSMIGHHVGPYRIEREIGRGGMGTVYEAWRADGEFQHRVAVKLVRGGLDNNFVIKRFRNERQILAALDHPNIGRLLGGGTTESGYPYFVMEYIEGRPLYQYADRQGLNVADRLRLFTLLCDAVQYAHEKLVIHRDIKPTNILVSATGVPKLLDFGIAKLLNPELVSDTTPQTTMGVRLMTIEYASPEQVQALPVTFLSDVYSLGVILYELLTGHSPYRFRNLMPHEVARAIIEDEPELPSRAVTRPGPTVPLAFIDREAQTLSDVLETRPQLNTNLRQELSGNLDNIILKALRKDPAQRYESVTALRDDILRHLNGWTVLAPTYAPVRKADADVKSIAILPLKILNLGQSNTGEAFLGIGLADAMITRLSGVRALAVRPTSAIIPYDDPTTDPMRAGRELNVDYVLDGRIKTLGNRVRVSLQLLDIRQAANSWADQFDEQYSDALDLEDSISAKVAESLLPQLTETGRRTFRKRGTNNARAFEAYLRGRFFWNKFTPQSLPQALESFEEAIRLDPGYALAYVGLADFYNWAAIYGLLPASVTHPQAREAAQRAIELDNTLGEAYATFGLSIESAECNWEETEAVYHRALDLNPNYPLAHEWYSSLLVGTGRFEEGLAEIKRAEELDPLSLRAMTLTSWTYYQVRRYEDAVRKARQIMNLDKYNFQGPMQMGNALLEMGAAEKALVALRESVRLMPGAALPICLLCFALVAAGQQEEAEQVRNELKATAERTYVKEYFLALAHLALGDSDQALTNLEKAAAERDPWLVWFGTEPKLDPVRSNPRFVKLFRSTNNPLALGAS
;
A
#
# COMPACT_ATOMS: atom_id res chain seq x y z
N MET A 1 35.29 72.67 16.90
CA MET A 1 35.08 72.75 18.35
C MET A 1 34.80 71.31 18.82
N ASN A 2 35.81 70.85 19.55
CA ASN A 2 35.93 69.79 20.51
C ASN A 2 35.61 68.37 20.00
N GLU A 3 36.60 67.56 19.69
CA GLU A 3 37.56 66.85 20.60
C GLU A 3 36.84 66.00 21.63
N PHE A 4 36.87 64.64 21.51
CA PHE A 4 37.66 63.79 22.42
C PHE A 4 37.70 62.36 21.89
N SER A 5 38.87 61.82 21.70
CA SER A 5 39.40 60.47 21.67
C SER A 5 40.04 60.22 23.03
N PRO A 6 40.49 59.03 23.45
CA PRO A 6 40.27 57.64 23.09
C PRO A 6 40.15 56.67 24.31
N GLU A 7 40.26 55.35 24.01
CA GLU A 7 40.58 54.23 24.92
C GLU A 7 39.45 53.66 25.79
N ASP A 8 38.99 52.50 25.36
CA ASP A 8 39.11 51.35 26.22
C ASP A 8 39.04 50.03 25.39
N THR A 9 40.09 49.28 25.53
CA THR A 9 40.32 47.94 24.97
C THR A 9 39.45 46.91 25.63
N ASP A 10 38.71 46.16 24.86
CA ASP A 10 38.15 44.89 25.29
C ASP A 10 38.69 43.74 24.41
N PRO A 11 39.41 42.75 24.97
CA PRO A 11 39.96 41.66 24.23
C PRO A 11 39.09 40.45 24.39
N LEU A 12 38.41 40.06 23.32
CA LEU A 12 37.96 38.65 23.13
C LEU A 12 37.33 38.46 21.73
N GLU A 13 38.09 38.77 20.68
CA GLU A 13 37.89 38.11 19.39
C GLU A 13 38.49 36.69 19.46
N THR A 14 37.67 35.71 19.78
CA THR A 14 38.03 34.32 19.50
C THR A 14 37.88 34.11 18.00
N THR A 15 38.97 34.15 17.29
CA THR A 15 39.16 33.66 15.92
C THR A 15 38.57 32.25 15.82
N PRO A 16 37.75 31.94 14.79
CA PRO A 16 37.36 30.55 14.56
C PRO A 16 38.62 29.75 14.18
N ALA A 17 38.87 28.67 14.92
CA ALA A 17 39.98 27.76 14.68
C ALA A 17 40.02 27.31 13.21
N SER A 18 41.19 27.35 12.60
CA SER A 18 41.45 26.90 11.23
C SER A 18 41.14 25.41 11.05
N PRO A 19 40.87 24.94 9.82
CA PRO A 19 40.53 23.54 9.54
C PRO A 19 41.60 22.50 9.92
N GLU A 20 42.80 22.94 10.26
CA GLU A 20 43.98 22.09 10.57
C GLU A 20 44.03 21.61 12.02
N ASP A 21 43.28 22.18 12.96
CA ASP A 21 43.30 21.76 14.39
C ASP A 21 42.40 20.57 14.73
N ARG A 22 41.82 19.87 13.73
CA ARG A 22 40.85 18.77 13.94
C ARG A 22 41.48 17.37 13.96
N ASP A 23 42.80 17.20 13.87
CA ASP A 23 43.45 15.93 13.54
C ASP A 23 44.23 15.27 14.67
N SER A 24 43.98 15.52 15.93
CA SER A 24 44.87 14.95 16.95
C SER A 24 44.20 14.25 18.10
N MET A 25 43.27 13.32 17.81
CA MET A 25 42.91 12.29 18.82
C MET A 25 43.95 11.16 18.88
N ILE A 26 44.85 11.02 17.91
CA ILE A 26 45.91 10.00 17.88
C ILE A 26 46.87 10.28 19.02
N GLY A 27 47.16 9.24 19.83
CA GLY A 27 47.97 9.33 21.03
C GLY A 27 47.23 9.72 22.31
N HIS A 28 46.00 10.27 22.20
CA HIS A 28 45.18 10.64 23.35
C HIS A 28 44.41 9.43 23.92
N HIS A 29 43.98 9.57 25.21
CA HIS A 29 43.18 8.55 25.88
C HIS A 29 41.69 8.84 25.77
N VAL A 30 40.90 7.80 25.50
CA VAL A 30 39.45 7.78 25.61
C VAL A 30 39.06 6.72 26.65
N GLY A 31 38.77 7.18 27.86
CA GLY A 31 38.67 6.28 29.01
C GLY A 31 40.00 5.51 29.20
N PRO A 32 39.99 4.19 29.40
CA PRO A 32 41.22 3.38 29.57
C PRO A 32 41.91 3.04 28.24
N TYR A 33 41.48 3.60 27.10
CA TYR A 33 42.00 3.21 25.80
C TYR A 33 42.80 4.33 25.16
N ARG A 34 44.01 4.00 24.66
CA ARG A 34 44.90 4.91 23.92
C ARG A 34 44.64 4.76 22.42
N ILE A 35 44.33 5.85 21.76
CA ILE A 35 44.06 5.93 20.32
C ILE A 35 45.36 5.79 19.54
N GLU A 36 45.41 4.84 18.59
CA GLU A 36 46.58 4.61 17.72
C GLU A 36 46.43 5.19 16.34
N ARG A 37 45.27 4.96 15.68
CA ARG A 37 45.02 5.51 14.35
C ARG A 37 43.51 5.57 14.04
N GLU A 38 43.15 6.41 13.12
CA GLU A 38 41.83 6.44 12.54
C GLU A 38 41.63 5.24 11.58
N ILE A 39 40.50 4.52 11.71
CA ILE A 39 40.16 3.37 10.87
C ILE A 39 38.88 3.58 10.10
N GLY A 40 38.13 4.62 10.40
CA GLY A 40 36.93 4.99 9.64
C GLY A 40 36.36 6.32 10.10
N ARG A 41 35.81 7.10 9.17
CA ARG A 41 35.16 8.38 9.42
C ARG A 41 33.82 8.41 8.67
N GLY A 42 32.75 8.76 9.38
CA GLY A 42 31.40 8.85 8.79
C GLY A 42 30.60 10.01 9.36
N GLY A 43 29.39 10.21 8.83
CA GLY A 43 28.50 11.29 9.28
C GLY A 43 28.13 11.25 10.77
N MET A 44 28.19 10.06 11.39
CA MET A 44 27.81 9.83 12.79
C MET A 44 28.96 9.84 13.76
N GLY A 45 30.21 9.93 13.28
CA GLY A 45 31.40 9.93 14.16
C GLY A 45 32.65 9.37 13.49
N THR A 46 33.71 9.25 14.25
CA THR A 46 34.99 8.71 13.81
C THR A 46 35.30 7.45 14.60
N VAL A 47 35.78 6.40 13.92
CA VAL A 47 36.19 5.13 14.52
C VAL A 47 37.72 5.06 14.53
N TYR A 48 38.25 4.74 15.67
CA TYR A 48 39.70 4.64 15.88
C TYR A 48 40.07 3.21 16.33
N GLU A 49 41.22 2.75 15.89
CA GLU A 49 41.89 1.65 16.49
C GLU A 49 42.55 2.12 17.80
N ALA A 50 42.39 1.38 18.87
CA ALA A 50 42.93 1.73 20.17
C ALA A 50 43.38 0.51 20.95
N TRP A 51 44.28 0.73 21.88
CA TRP A 51 44.77 -0.28 22.81
C TRP A 51 44.39 0.07 24.24
N ARG A 52 44.02 -0.95 25.00
CA ARG A 52 43.77 -0.80 26.42
C ARG A 52 45.11 -0.47 27.16
N ALA A 53 45.13 0.65 27.87
CA ALA A 53 46.33 1.23 28.43
C ALA A 53 46.29 1.40 29.98
N ASP A 54 45.38 0.69 30.68
CA ASP A 54 45.24 0.71 32.15
C ASP A 54 46.19 -0.26 32.89
N GLY A 55 47.05 -0.98 32.17
CA GLY A 55 48.07 -1.87 32.74
C GLY A 55 47.57 -3.26 33.10
N GLU A 56 46.28 -3.58 33.01
CA GLU A 56 45.78 -4.92 33.36
C GLU A 56 46.06 -5.96 32.27
N PHE A 57 45.80 -5.65 31.00
CA PHE A 57 46.18 -6.50 29.85
C PHE A 57 46.09 -5.70 28.55
N GLN A 58 46.91 -6.06 27.58
CA GLN A 58 46.88 -5.45 26.27
C GLN A 58 45.72 -6.03 25.43
N HIS A 59 44.76 -5.19 25.08
CA HIS A 59 43.64 -5.59 24.23
C HIS A 59 43.39 -4.54 23.16
N ARG A 60 43.38 -4.99 21.92
CA ARG A 60 43.10 -4.15 20.73
C ARG A 60 41.61 -4.01 20.54
N VAL A 61 41.12 -2.78 20.41
CA VAL A 61 39.71 -2.45 20.32
C VAL A 61 39.44 -1.42 19.22
N ALA A 62 38.20 -1.32 18.77
CA ALA A 62 37.70 -0.21 17.97
C ALA A 62 36.93 0.77 18.88
N VAL A 63 37.34 2.03 18.89
CA VAL A 63 36.67 3.09 19.65
C VAL A 63 35.94 4.04 18.68
N LYS A 64 34.63 4.10 18.79
CA LYS A 64 33.80 5.00 17.99
C LYS A 64 33.37 6.22 18.79
N LEU A 65 33.88 7.39 18.42
CA LEU A 65 33.46 8.67 18.97
C LEU A 65 32.27 9.20 18.21
N VAL A 66 31.15 9.47 18.92
CA VAL A 66 29.92 9.98 18.32
C VAL A 66 29.96 11.52 18.24
N ARG A 67 29.66 12.09 17.06
CA ARG A 67 29.58 13.55 16.89
C ARG A 67 28.28 14.08 17.53
N GLY A 68 28.42 15.14 18.32
CA GLY A 68 27.33 15.80 19.03
C GLY A 68 27.41 15.58 20.53
N GLY A 69 27.39 16.67 21.32
CA GLY A 69 27.36 16.64 22.78
C GLY A 69 26.04 16.09 23.30
N LEU A 70 26.07 15.52 24.49
CA LEU A 70 24.88 15.04 25.21
C LEU A 70 24.24 16.21 25.98
N ASP A 71 23.68 17.19 25.26
CA ASP A 71 23.13 18.42 25.88
C ASP A 71 21.78 18.21 26.58
N ASN A 72 21.22 16.99 26.57
CA ASN A 72 19.92 16.68 27.15
C ASN A 72 19.96 15.38 27.96
N ASN A 73 19.52 15.43 29.22
CA ASN A 73 19.40 14.25 30.10
C ASN A 73 18.58 13.09 29.49
N PHE A 74 17.65 13.40 28.60
CA PHE A 74 16.87 12.38 27.89
C PHE A 74 17.73 11.58 26.90
N VAL A 75 18.63 12.26 26.16
CA VAL A 75 19.55 11.65 25.20
C VAL A 75 20.57 10.77 25.93
N ILE A 76 21.08 11.23 27.08
CA ILE A 76 22.01 10.44 27.91
C ILE A 76 21.35 9.15 28.42
N LYS A 77 20.12 9.23 28.91
CA LYS A 77 19.39 8.06 29.42
C LYS A 77 19.11 7.05 28.29
N ARG A 78 18.74 7.52 27.12
CA ARG A 78 18.50 6.70 25.92
C ARG A 78 19.79 6.04 25.44
N PHE A 79 20.91 6.78 25.41
CA PHE A 79 22.25 6.24 25.09
C PHE A 79 22.65 5.09 26.03
N ARG A 80 22.43 5.25 27.35
CA ARG A 80 22.74 4.21 28.34
C ARG A 80 21.90 2.95 28.15
N ASN A 81 20.62 3.09 27.88
CA ASN A 81 19.70 1.97 27.64
C ASN A 81 20.09 1.20 26.37
N GLU A 82 20.34 1.90 25.25
CA GLU A 82 20.75 1.27 24.00
C GLU A 82 22.07 0.53 24.12
N ARG A 83 23.05 1.13 24.82
CA ARG A 83 24.31 0.45 25.12
C ARG A 83 24.09 -0.86 25.86
N GLN A 84 23.14 -0.89 26.80
CA GLN A 84 22.87 -2.08 27.62
C GLN A 84 22.24 -3.20 26.78
N ILE A 85 21.35 -2.85 25.87
CA ILE A 85 20.71 -3.78 24.93
C ILE A 85 21.75 -4.36 23.96
N LEU A 86 22.63 -3.54 23.39
CA LEU A 86 23.65 -3.99 22.45
C LEU A 86 24.75 -4.81 23.12
N ALA A 87 25.11 -4.51 24.38
CA ALA A 87 26.05 -5.31 25.14
C ALA A 87 25.55 -6.74 25.44
N ALA A 88 24.24 -6.97 25.35
CA ALA A 88 23.62 -8.28 25.49
C ALA A 88 23.64 -9.13 24.21
N LEU A 89 24.06 -8.56 23.05
CA LEU A 89 24.19 -9.30 21.81
C LEU A 89 25.53 -10.06 21.78
N ASP A 90 25.45 -11.38 21.94
CA ASP A 90 26.60 -12.29 21.87
C ASP A 90 26.36 -13.34 20.77
N HIS A 91 26.92 -13.09 19.58
CA HIS A 91 26.77 -13.96 18.41
C HIS A 91 28.07 -13.97 17.58
N PRO A 92 28.50 -15.12 17.03
CA PRO A 92 29.76 -15.23 16.29
C PRO A 92 29.86 -14.28 15.09
N ASN A 93 28.74 -13.90 14.49
CA ASN A 93 28.67 -13.01 13.33
C ASN A 93 28.24 -11.57 13.67
N ILE A 94 28.27 -11.17 14.95
CA ILE A 94 28.07 -9.78 15.39
C ILE A 94 29.36 -9.29 16.06
N GLY A 95 29.79 -8.07 15.75
CA GLY A 95 30.90 -7.43 16.46
C GLY A 95 30.49 -7.06 17.89
N ARG A 96 31.20 -7.61 18.89
CA ARG A 96 30.83 -7.40 20.28
C ARG A 96 31.01 -5.97 20.73
N LEU A 97 30.04 -5.43 21.46
CA LEU A 97 30.20 -4.20 22.22
C LEU A 97 30.87 -4.51 23.55
N LEU A 98 32.10 -4.03 23.75
CA LEU A 98 32.94 -4.28 24.94
C LEU A 98 32.71 -3.24 26.05
N GLY A 99 32.22 -2.05 25.69
CA GLY A 99 31.99 -0.99 26.65
C GLY A 99 31.62 0.34 25.97
N GLY A 100 31.73 1.39 26.76
CA GLY A 100 31.49 2.75 26.27
C GLY A 100 31.31 3.72 27.43
N GLY A 101 31.42 4.99 27.14
CA GLY A 101 31.39 6.04 28.15
C GLY A 101 31.17 7.40 27.52
N THR A 102 31.58 8.43 28.28
CA THR A 102 31.61 9.80 27.86
C THR A 102 33.03 10.33 28.06
N THR A 103 33.57 11.04 27.08
CA THR A 103 34.88 11.70 27.22
C THR A 103 34.81 12.83 28.22
N GLU A 104 35.95 13.34 28.66
CA GLU A 104 36.04 14.53 29.55
C GLU A 104 35.37 15.76 28.90
N SER A 105 35.39 15.82 27.57
CA SER A 105 34.73 16.87 26.77
C SER A 105 33.24 16.62 26.53
N GLY A 106 32.60 15.59 27.15
CA GLY A 106 31.17 15.32 27.03
C GLY A 106 30.73 14.53 25.80
N TYR A 107 31.64 14.05 24.96
CA TYR A 107 31.32 13.23 23.79
C TYR A 107 31.11 11.76 24.15
N PRO A 108 29.99 11.15 23.68
CA PRO A 108 29.77 9.72 23.89
C PRO A 108 30.70 8.87 23.02
N TYR A 109 31.17 7.75 23.56
CA TYR A 109 31.95 6.78 22.80
C TYR A 109 31.53 5.34 23.09
N PHE A 110 31.73 4.49 22.08
CA PHE A 110 31.55 3.04 22.16
C PHE A 110 32.89 2.35 21.97
N VAL A 111 33.07 1.24 22.69
CA VAL A 111 34.23 0.37 22.55
C VAL A 111 33.76 -0.97 22.04
N MET A 112 34.27 -1.40 20.90
CA MET A 112 33.85 -2.58 20.19
C MET A 112 35.04 -3.52 19.93
N GLU A 113 34.74 -4.78 19.67
CA GLU A 113 35.71 -5.77 19.18
C GLU A 113 36.39 -5.20 17.92
N TYR A 114 37.73 -5.20 17.89
CA TYR A 114 38.45 -4.87 16.67
C TYR A 114 38.46 -6.07 15.74
N ILE A 115 37.90 -5.90 14.55
CA ILE A 115 37.79 -6.94 13.53
C ILE A 115 38.87 -6.75 12.48
N GLU A 116 39.84 -7.68 12.46
CA GLU A 116 40.81 -7.75 11.39
C GLU A 116 40.20 -8.47 10.19
N GLY A 117 39.59 -7.68 9.29
CA GLY A 117 38.80 -8.18 8.19
C GLY A 117 38.75 -7.23 7.02
N ARG A 118 38.07 -7.66 5.97
CA ARG A 118 37.80 -6.87 4.74
C ARG A 118 36.31 -6.65 4.55
N PRO A 119 35.87 -5.55 3.95
CA PRO A 119 34.48 -5.36 3.53
C PRO A 119 33.98 -6.56 2.71
N LEU A 120 32.70 -6.93 2.90
CA LEU A 120 32.04 -8.13 2.35
C LEU A 120 32.35 -8.34 0.84
N TYR A 121 32.14 -7.29 0.03
CA TYR A 121 32.33 -7.42 -1.43
C TYR A 121 33.79 -7.60 -1.81
N GLN A 122 34.71 -6.85 -1.17
CA GLN A 122 36.13 -6.98 -1.42
C GLN A 122 36.67 -8.37 -1.04
N TYR A 123 36.16 -8.95 0.05
CA TYR A 123 36.50 -10.32 0.43
C TYR A 123 36.02 -11.31 -0.61
N ALA A 124 34.72 -11.26 -0.99
CA ALA A 124 34.11 -12.17 -1.94
C ALA A 124 34.81 -12.13 -3.32
N ASP A 125 35.16 -10.94 -3.81
CA ASP A 125 35.79 -10.75 -5.10
C ASP A 125 37.26 -11.22 -5.08
N ARG A 126 38.03 -10.88 -4.02
CA ARG A 126 39.43 -11.32 -3.89
C ARG A 126 39.59 -12.83 -3.73
N GLN A 127 38.64 -13.47 -3.05
CA GLN A 127 38.64 -14.93 -2.90
C GLN A 127 38.05 -15.65 -4.14
N GLY A 128 37.56 -14.92 -5.13
CA GLY A 128 36.93 -15.47 -6.33
C GLY A 128 35.71 -16.34 -6.02
N LEU A 129 34.90 -15.98 -4.98
CA LEU A 129 33.77 -16.78 -4.54
C LEU A 129 32.72 -16.90 -5.65
N ASN A 130 32.31 -18.15 -5.94
CA ASN A 130 31.19 -18.42 -6.84
C ASN A 130 29.85 -18.04 -6.18
N VAL A 131 28.73 -18.12 -6.92
CA VAL A 131 27.40 -17.76 -6.43
C VAL A 131 27.02 -18.53 -5.17
N ALA A 132 27.25 -19.84 -5.15
CA ALA A 132 26.89 -20.68 -4.01
C ALA A 132 27.68 -20.31 -2.74
N ASP A 133 28.96 -19.98 -2.86
CA ASP A 133 29.79 -19.59 -1.72
C ASP A 133 29.45 -18.18 -1.23
N ARG A 134 29.08 -17.25 -2.14
CA ARG A 134 28.53 -15.93 -1.78
C ARG A 134 27.21 -16.06 -1.01
N LEU A 135 26.33 -16.95 -1.43
CA LEU A 135 25.07 -17.26 -0.75
C LEU A 135 25.29 -17.85 0.63
N ARG A 136 26.25 -18.81 0.78
CA ARG A 136 26.60 -19.36 2.11
C ARG A 136 27.14 -18.30 3.05
N LEU A 137 28.00 -17.41 2.55
CA LEU A 137 28.52 -16.29 3.32
C LEU A 137 27.37 -15.35 3.77
N PHE A 138 26.42 -15.12 2.89
CA PHE A 138 25.26 -14.28 3.16
C PHE A 138 24.28 -14.91 4.16
N THR A 139 24.11 -16.23 4.18
CA THR A 139 23.26 -16.90 5.19
C THR A 139 23.77 -16.71 6.61
N LEU A 140 25.09 -16.66 6.83
CA LEU A 140 25.68 -16.35 8.14
C LEU A 140 25.35 -14.91 8.60
N LEU A 141 25.23 -13.98 7.65
CA LEU A 141 24.79 -12.62 7.93
C LEU A 141 23.30 -12.59 8.31
N CYS A 142 22.48 -13.38 7.64
CA CYS A 142 21.07 -13.55 7.99
C CYS A 142 20.92 -14.08 9.43
N ASP A 143 21.75 -15.05 9.85
CA ASP A 143 21.73 -15.59 11.22
C ASP A 143 22.04 -14.50 12.25
N ALA A 144 22.99 -13.61 11.96
CA ALA A 144 23.33 -12.48 12.82
C ALA A 144 22.15 -11.50 12.98
N VAL A 145 21.52 -11.12 11.88
CA VAL A 145 20.39 -10.17 11.90
C VAL A 145 19.17 -10.80 12.58
N GLN A 146 18.86 -12.07 12.29
CA GLN A 146 17.78 -12.80 12.94
C GLN A 146 17.98 -12.89 14.47
N TYR A 147 19.20 -13.21 14.93
CA TYR A 147 19.51 -13.22 16.35
C TYR A 147 19.25 -11.87 17.02
N ALA A 148 19.60 -10.75 16.35
CA ALA A 148 19.29 -9.42 16.86
C ALA A 148 17.76 -9.17 16.93
N HIS A 149 17.01 -9.61 15.90
CA HIS A 149 15.56 -9.49 15.86
C HIS A 149 14.87 -10.28 17.00
N GLU A 150 15.36 -11.46 17.35
CA GLU A 150 14.87 -12.25 18.48
C GLU A 150 15.08 -11.55 19.83
N LYS A 151 16.09 -10.67 19.91
CA LYS A 151 16.32 -9.77 21.05
C LYS A 151 15.58 -8.44 20.93
N LEU A 152 14.65 -8.32 19.97
CA LEU A 152 13.86 -7.13 19.66
C LEU A 152 14.72 -5.93 19.22
N VAL A 153 15.88 -6.18 18.62
CA VAL A 153 16.81 -5.16 18.12
C VAL A 153 16.73 -5.11 16.59
N ILE A 154 16.36 -3.96 16.04
CA ILE A 154 16.39 -3.67 14.60
C ILE A 154 17.70 -2.95 14.30
N HIS A 155 18.43 -3.39 13.26
CA HIS A 155 19.74 -2.83 12.94
C HIS A 155 19.65 -1.41 12.33
N ARG A 156 18.72 -1.17 11.40
CA ARG A 156 18.39 0.13 10.79
C ARG A 156 19.45 0.76 9.87
N ASP A 157 20.66 0.22 9.79
CA ASP A 157 21.77 0.74 8.99
C ASP A 157 22.64 -0.40 8.42
N ILE A 158 21.97 -1.44 7.90
CA ILE A 158 22.65 -2.57 7.24
C ILE A 158 23.19 -2.07 5.89
N LYS A 159 24.53 -2.07 5.76
CA LYS A 159 25.25 -1.64 4.55
C LYS A 159 26.60 -2.34 4.48
N PRO A 160 27.23 -2.41 3.31
CA PRO A 160 28.48 -3.16 3.13
C PRO A 160 29.65 -2.69 4.00
N THR A 161 29.71 -1.40 4.32
CA THR A 161 30.74 -0.84 5.22
C THR A 161 30.62 -1.31 6.66
N ASN A 162 29.44 -1.77 7.05
CA ASN A 162 29.15 -2.31 8.38
C ASN A 162 29.27 -3.85 8.43
N ILE A 163 29.81 -4.48 7.37
CA ILE A 163 30.00 -5.93 7.29
C ILE A 163 31.47 -6.22 6.94
N LEU A 164 32.24 -6.72 7.91
CA LEU A 164 33.61 -7.14 7.70
C LEU A 164 33.69 -8.68 7.70
N VAL A 165 34.52 -9.23 6.81
CA VAL A 165 34.78 -10.66 6.76
C VAL A 165 36.20 -10.90 7.20
N SER A 166 36.41 -11.74 8.22
CA SER A 166 37.73 -12.11 8.72
C SER A 166 38.54 -12.92 7.69
N ALA A 167 39.83 -13.07 7.92
CA ALA A 167 40.68 -13.91 7.09
C ALA A 167 40.23 -15.38 7.02
N THR A 168 39.50 -15.84 8.05
CA THR A 168 38.94 -17.20 8.13
C THR A 168 37.55 -17.34 7.45
N GLY A 169 37.04 -16.30 6.82
CA GLY A 169 35.75 -16.33 6.13
C GLY A 169 34.52 -16.11 7.02
N VAL A 170 34.69 -15.62 8.23
CA VAL A 170 33.59 -15.36 9.16
C VAL A 170 33.10 -13.90 8.98
N PRO A 171 31.86 -13.66 8.52
CA PRO A 171 31.33 -12.32 8.46
C PRO A 171 30.96 -11.79 9.84
N LYS A 172 31.23 -10.52 10.09
CA LYS A 172 30.92 -9.78 11.31
C LYS A 172 30.07 -8.56 10.98
N LEU A 173 28.86 -8.47 11.50
CA LEU A 173 27.97 -7.31 11.40
C LEU A 173 28.34 -6.31 12.48
N LEU A 174 28.54 -5.05 12.11
CA LEU A 174 28.99 -3.96 12.94
C LEU A 174 27.95 -2.84 12.97
N ASP A 175 28.06 -1.95 13.96
CA ASP A 175 27.40 -0.64 13.97
C ASP A 175 25.87 -0.66 13.79
N PHE A 176 25.17 -1.22 14.78
CA PHE A 176 23.71 -1.01 14.89
C PHE A 176 23.39 0.49 14.93
N GLY A 177 22.42 0.96 14.17
CA GLY A 177 22.12 2.38 13.88
C GLY A 177 21.74 3.27 15.08
N ILE A 178 22.48 3.20 16.18
CA ILE A 178 22.25 3.85 17.47
C ILE A 178 22.12 5.37 17.33
N ALA A 179 22.96 5.98 16.49
CA ALA A 179 22.97 7.43 16.33
C ALA A 179 21.69 7.97 15.63
N LYS A 180 21.04 7.16 14.81
CA LYS A 180 19.71 7.49 14.20
C LYS A 180 18.61 7.51 15.25
N LEU A 181 18.76 6.75 16.33
CA LEU A 181 17.81 6.71 17.45
C LEU A 181 18.02 7.88 18.44
N LEU A 182 19.26 8.32 18.61
CA LEU A 182 19.62 9.39 19.55
C LEU A 182 19.23 10.78 19.03
N ASN A 183 19.25 11.02 17.72
CA ASN A 183 18.91 12.29 17.09
C ASN A 183 17.89 12.10 15.94
N PRO A 184 16.59 12.02 16.23
CA PRO A 184 15.54 11.98 15.20
C PRO A 184 15.54 13.22 14.29
N GLU A 185 16.00 14.37 14.79
CA GLU A 185 16.11 15.64 14.05
C GLU A 185 17.17 15.61 12.94
N LEU A 186 18.14 14.69 12.98
CA LEU A 186 19.06 14.47 11.86
C LEU A 186 18.40 13.83 10.63
N VAL A 187 17.15 13.44 10.75
CA VAL A 187 16.33 12.84 9.68
C VAL A 187 15.32 13.86 9.11
N SER A 188 15.06 14.98 9.80
CA SER A 188 14.09 16.00 9.38
C SER A 188 14.76 17.22 8.71
N ASP A 189 14.14 17.69 7.64
CA ASP A 189 14.59 18.63 6.60
C ASP A 189 14.71 20.11 6.98
N THR A 190 15.19 20.49 8.17
CA THR A 190 15.19 21.92 8.54
C THR A 190 16.54 22.50 8.91
N THR A 191 17.64 22.11 8.28
CA THR A 191 18.94 22.78 8.46
C THR A 191 19.65 23.08 7.14
N PRO A 192 20.32 24.28 7.02
CA PRO A 192 20.77 24.82 5.73
C PRO A 192 21.99 24.10 5.12
N GLN A 193 21.97 24.06 3.84
CA GLN A 193 22.84 23.78 2.69
C GLN A 193 24.35 23.45 2.81
N THR A 194 25.02 23.48 3.95
CA THR A 194 26.49 23.29 4.02
C THR A 194 26.99 21.88 4.37
N THR A 195 26.09 20.91 4.62
CA THR A 195 26.51 19.54 4.98
C THR A 195 26.10 18.51 3.91
N MET A 196 25.78 18.94 2.70
CA MET A 196 25.22 18.12 1.62
C MET A 196 26.13 16.98 1.12
N GLY A 197 27.45 17.13 1.19
CA GLY A 197 28.39 16.13 0.63
C GLY A 197 28.51 14.82 1.39
N VAL A 198 28.19 14.78 2.68
CA VAL A 198 28.42 13.62 3.56
C VAL A 198 27.15 12.75 3.76
N ARG A 199 25.96 13.31 3.48
CA ARG A 199 24.66 12.60 3.62
C ARG A 199 24.35 11.63 2.47
N LEU A 200 25.00 11.78 1.32
CA LEU A 200 24.71 11.05 0.08
C LEU A 200 25.00 9.54 0.12
N MET A 201 25.93 9.08 0.96
CA MET A 201 26.46 7.70 0.90
C MET A 201 25.64 6.63 1.63
N THR A 202 24.58 6.97 2.35
CA THR A 202 23.88 5.99 3.21
C THR A 202 22.43 5.71 2.80
N ILE A 203 21.85 6.55 1.96
CA ILE A 203 20.43 6.42 1.58
C ILE A 203 20.18 5.23 0.62
N GLU A 204 21.20 4.79 -0.11
CA GLU A 204 21.12 3.73 -1.13
C GLU A 204 20.69 2.36 -0.58
N TYR A 205 20.95 2.10 0.72
CA TYR A 205 20.59 0.85 1.40
C TYR A 205 19.36 1.00 2.30
N ALA A 206 18.80 2.20 2.40
CA ALA A 206 17.63 2.46 3.22
C ALA A 206 16.37 1.88 2.58
N SER A 207 15.49 1.32 3.41
CA SER A 207 14.20 0.84 2.93
C SER A 207 13.26 2.01 2.55
N PRO A 208 12.26 1.80 1.68
CA PRO A 208 11.29 2.84 1.31
C PRO A 208 10.65 3.53 2.50
N GLU A 209 10.29 2.79 3.55
CA GLU A 209 9.71 3.32 4.79
C GLU A 209 10.70 4.17 5.59
N GLN A 210 12.01 3.86 5.56
CA GLN A 210 13.03 4.70 6.17
C GLN A 210 13.21 6.01 5.42
N VAL A 211 13.17 5.97 4.09
CA VAL A 211 13.28 7.16 3.23
C VAL A 211 12.08 8.08 3.42
N GLN A 212 10.89 7.51 3.63
CA GLN A 212 9.62 8.22 3.85
C GLN A 212 9.41 8.63 5.32
N ALA A 213 10.36 8.36 6.23
CA ALA A 213 10.23 8.58 7.67
C ALA A 213 9.00 7.87 8.29
N LEU A 214 8.57 6.75 7.72
CA LEU A 214 7.52 5.88 8.25
C LEU A 214 8.07 4.96 9.35
N PRO A 215 7.20 4.28 10.15
CA PRO A 215 7.65 3.36 11.19
C PRO A 215 8.55 2.25 10.65
N VAL A 216 9.76 2.14 11.20
CA VAL A 216 10.77 1.12 10.85
C VAL A 216 10.48 -0.16 11.62
N THR A 217 10.46 -1.29 10.93
CA THR A 217 10.21 -2.63 11.49
C THR A 217 11.37 -3.58 11.17
N PHE A 218 11.32 -4.82 11.64
CA PHE A 218 12.26 -5.88 11.25
C PHE A 218 12.31 -6.11 9.74
N LEU A 219 11.22 -5.82 9.04
CA LEU A 219 11.12 -5.95 7.57
C LEU A 219 11.93 -4.88 6.82
N SER A 220 12.33 -3.80 7.48
CA SER A 220 13.25 -2.81 6.92
C SER A 220 14.66 -3.38 6.77
N ASP A 221 15.10 -4.20 7.72
CA ASP A 221 16.38 -4.92 7.64
C ASP A 221 16.35 -6.00 6.54
N VAL A 222 15.20 -6.66 6.32
CA VAL A 222 15.02 -7.62 5.20
C VAL A 222 15.26 -6.93 3.86
N TYR A 223 14.74 -5.71 3.68
CA TYR A 223 14.97 -4.93 2.46
C TYR A 223 16.45 -4.58 2.27
N SER A 224 17.11 -4.07 3.32
CA SER A 224 18.53 -3.72 3.26
C SER A 224 19.41 -4.95 2.95
N LEU A 225 19.08 -6.11 3.52
CA LEU A 225 19.70 -7.40 3.19
C LEU A 225 19.45 -7.77 1.71
N GLY A 226 18.24 -7.53 1.20
CA GLY A 226 17.91 -7.71 -0.22
C GLY A 226 18.80 -6.89 -1.15
N VAL A 227 19.05 -5.61 -0.82
CA VAL A 227 19.98 -4.74 -1.57
C VAL A 227 21.40 -5.30 -1.53
N ILE A 228 21.88 -5.72 -0.36
CA ILE A 228 23.21 -6.29 -0.22
C ILE A 228 23.35 -7.59 -1.01
N LEU A 229 22.36 -8.47 -0.96
CA LEU A 229 22.39 -9.73 -1.73
C LEU A 229 22.41 -9.46 -3.22
N TYR A 230 21.58 -8.51 -3.68
CA TYR A 230 21.58 -8.08 -5.07
C TYR A 230 22.98 -7.63 -5.52
N GLU A 231 23.61 -6.72 -4.78
CA GLU A 231 24.93 -6.19 -5.11
C GLU A 231 26.05 -7.25 -4.98
N LEU A 232 25.97 -8.12 -3.98
CA LEU A 232 26.91 -9.20 -3.75
C LEU A 232 26.97 -10.16 -4.94
N LEU A 233 25.83 -10.44 -5.58
CA LEU A 233 25.71 -11.37 -6.70
C LEU A 233 25.95 -10.71 -8.06
N THR A 234 25.45 -9.48 -8.26
CA THR A 234 25.47 -8.80 -9.56
C THR A 234 26.62 -7.81 -9.72
N GLY A 235 27.09 -7.23 -8.61
CA GLY A 235 28.02 -6.10 -8.62
C GLY A 235 27.39 -4.77 -9.02
N HIS A 236 26.07 -4.70 -9.13
CA HIS A 236 25.32 -3.52 -9.52
C HIS A 236 24.28 -3.17 -8.46
N SER A 237 23.92 -1.88 -8.33
CA SER A 237 22.73 -1.49 -7.55
C SER A 237 21.44 -1.97 -8.22
N PRO A 238 20.41 -2.35 -7.43
CA PRO A 238 19.10 -2.71 -7.96
C PRO A 238 18.42 -1.59 -8.75
N TYR A 239 18.80 -0.34 -8.51
CA TYR A 239 18.23 0.85 -9.15
C TYR A 239 19.22 1.55 -10.08
N ARG A 240 18.70 2.25 -11.09
CA ARG A 240 19.49 3.07 -12.00
C ARG A 240 19.37 4.54 -11.62
N PHE A 241 20.36 5.06 -10.96
CA PHE A 241 20.42 6.48 -10.64
C PHE A 241 20.91 7.29 -11.86
N ARG A 242 20.09 8.23 -12.32
CA ARG A 242 20.49 9.16 -13.42
C ARG A 242 21.53 10.17 -12.93
N ASN A 243 21.40 10.58 -11.69
CA ASN A 243 22.39 11.35 -10.94
C ASN A 243 22.32 10.92 -9.46
N LEU A 244 23.32 11.28 -8.68
CA LEU A 244 23.40 10.91 -7.24
C LEU A 244 22.85 12.01 -6.32
N MET A 245 21.92 12.83 -6.81
CA MET A 245 21.23 13.79 -5.95
C MET A 245 20.29 13.06 -4.97
N PRO A 246 20.27 13.45 -3.68
CA PRO A 246 19.52 12.72 -2.63
C PRO A 246 18.05 12.48 -2.97
N HIS A 247 17.39 13.47 -3.59
CA HIS A 247 15.98 13.36 -3.96
C HIS A 247 15.75 12.37 -5.11
N GLU A 248 16.68 12.24 -6.05
CA GLU A 248 16.59 11.25 -7.15
C GLU A 248 16.83 9.83 -6.64
N VAL A 249 17.79 9.65 -5.72
CA VAL A 249 18.04 8.36 -5.05
C VAL A 249 16.82 7.98 -4.20
N ALA A 250 16.29 8.91 -3.41
CA ALA A 250 15.08 8.70 -2.60
C ALA A 250 13.88 8.30 -3.48
N ARG A 251 13.66 9.03 -4.59
CA ARG A 251 12.59 8.71 -5.53
C ARG A 251 12.75 7.31 -6.11
N ALA A 252 13.94 6.95 -6.56
CA ALA A 252 14.20 5.63 -7.14
C ALA A 252 13.93 4.50 -6.12
N ILE A 253 14.32 4.69 -4.85
CA ILE A 253 14.06 3.72 -3.79
C ILE A 253 12.56 3.58 -3.52
N ILE A 254 11.78 4.66 -3.61
CA ILE A 254 10.34 4.65 -3.32
C ILE A 254 9.54 4.15 -4.53
N GLU A 255 9.86 4.63 -5.74
CA GLU A 255 9.01 4.49 -6.92
C GLU A 255 9.50 3.46 -7.94
N ASP A 256 10.84 3.37 -8.17
CA ASP A 256 11.34 2.54 -9.27
C ASP A 256 11.38 1.06 -8.86
N GLU A 257 10.92 0.18 -9.75
CA GLU A 257 11.07 -1.27 -9.56
C GLU A 257 12.53 -1.70 -9.74
N PRO A 258 13.05 -2.60 -8.88
CA PRO A 258 14.39 -3.12 -9.01
C PRO A 258 14.53 -3.94 -10.30
N GLU A 259 15.68 -3.80 -11.00
CA GLU A 259 15.96 -4.59 -12.18
C GLU A 259 16.19 -6.06 -11.81
N LEU A 260 15.82 -6.99 -12.69
CA LEU A 260 16.12 -8.42 -12.50
C LEU A 260 17.63 -8.64 -12.32
N PRO A 261 18.12 -9.29 -11.25
CA PRO A 261 19.52 -9.65 -11.07
C PRO A 261 20.15 -10.30 -12.30
N SER A 262 19.46 -11.25 -12.91
CA SER A 262 19.91 -11.92 -14.14
C SER A 262 20.08 -11.00 -15.34
N ARG A 263 19.44 -9.84 -15.38
CA ARG A 263 19.62 -8.81 -16.41
C ARG A 263 20.72 -7.82 -16.05
N ALA A 264 20.83 -7.47 -14.79
CA ALA A 264 21.81 -6.50 -14.34
C ALA A 264 23.26 -6.93 -14.60
N VAL A 265 23.57 -8.21 -14.50
CA VAL A 265 24.92 -8.75 -14.76
C VAL A 265 25.39 -8.58 -16.20
N THR A 266 24.50 -8.28 -17.14
CA THR A 266 24.85 -8.02 -18.55
C THR A 266 24.99 -6.53 -18.86
N ARG A 267 24.84 -5.66 -17.86
CA ARG A 267 24.88 -4.20 -18.01
C ARG A 267 26.31 -3.72 -18.24
N PRO A 268 26.60 -2.96 -19.31
CA PRO A 268 27.85 -2.25 -19.45
C PRO A 268 27.90 -1.05 -18.51
N GLY A 269 28.99 -0.87 -17.77
CA GLY A 269 29.17 0.27 -16.88
C GLY A 269 29.97 -0.07 -15.61
N PRO A 270 30.26 0.92 -14.75
CA PRO A 270 31.06 0.70 -13.55
C PRO A 270 30.39 -0.32 -12.63
N THR A 271 31.15 -1.36 -12.33
CA THR A 271 30.73 -2.53 -11.56
C THR A 271 30.88 -2.36 -10.06
N VAL A 272 31.26 -1.16 -9.58
CA VAL A 272 31.50 -0.90 -8.15
C VAL A 272 30.53 0.19 -7.67
N PRO A 273 29.77 -0.02 -6.57
CA PRO A 273 29.08 1.06 -5.91
C PRO A 273 30.08 2.16 -5.51
N LEU A 274 29.76 3.41 -5.78
CA LEU A 274 30.61 4.58 -5.51
C LEU A 274 31.09 4.69 -4.06
N ALA A 275 30.43 3.99 -3.12
CA ALA A 275 30.78 3.90 -1.70
C ALA A 275 32.15 3.21 -1.44
N PHE A 276 32.74 2.54 -2.43
CA PHE A 276 33.99 1.77 -2.28
C PHE A 276 35.16 2.32 -3.09
N ILE A 277 34.98 3.46 -3.75
CA ILE A 277 36.11 4.16 -4.39
C ILE A 277 36.86 4.88 -3.28
N ASP A 278 37.86 4.18 -2.74
CA ASP A 278 38.78 4.79 -1.81
C ASP A 278 39.53 5.91 -2.54
N ARG A 279 39.49 7.13 -2.03
CA ARG A 279 40.14 8.30 -2.66
C ARG A 279 41.68 8.20 -2.74
N GLU A 280 42.22 7.15 -2.10
CA GLU A 280 43.65 6.84 -2.16
C GLU A 280 44.01 5.69 -3.12
N ALA A 281 43.04 4.96 -3.71
CA ALA A 281 43.31 3.96 -4.73
C ALA A 281 43.59 4.64 -6.06
N GLN A 282 44.85 4.63 -6.48
CA GLN A 282 45.34 5.07 -7.77
C GLN A 282 44.59 4.33 -8.90
N THR A 283 43.89 5.11 -9.70
CA THR A 283 43.25 4.77 -11.00
C THR A 283 42.08 3.79 -11.00
N LEU A 284 40.98 4.29 -11.60
CA LEU A 284 39.78 3.54 -11.96
C LEU A 284 40.06 2.21 -12.71
N SER A 285 41.22 2.10 -13.32
CA SER A 285 41.71 0.93 -14.08
C SER A 285 42.01 -0.27 -13.18
N ASP A 286 42.60 -0.08 -11.99
CA ASP A 286 43.00 -1.20 -11.12
C ASP A 286 41.81 -1.89 -10.46
N VAL A 287 40.67 -1.17 -10.29
CA VAL A 287 39.43 -1.73 -9.77
C VAL A 287 38.63 -2.46 -10.85
N LEU A 288 38.76 -2.06 -12.10
CA LEU A 288 38.09 -2.68 -13.27
C LEU A 288 38.78 -3.98 -13.73
N GLU A 289 40.08 -4.14 -13.48
CA GLU A 289 40.83 -5.34 -13.85
C GLU A 289 40.63 -6.55 -12.93
N THR A 290 40.06 -6.36 -11.71
CA THR A 290 39.98 -7.43 -10.71
C THR A 290 38.69 -8.27 -10.72
N ARG A 291 37.69 -7.93 -11.57
CA ARG A 291 36.56 -8.83 -11.77
C ARG A 291 36.78 -9.76 -12.96
N PRO A 292 36.74 -11.09 -12.77
CA PRO A 292 36.68 -12.00 -13.88
C PRO A 292 35.52 -11.63 -14.80
N GLN A 293 35.74 -11.63 -16.11
CA GLN A 293 34.69 -11.44 -17.12
C GLN A 293 33.48 -12.31 -16.73
N LEU A 294 32.38 -11.67 -16.30
CA LEU A 294 31.17 -12.34 -15.88
C LEU A 294 30.61 -13.15 -17.04
N ASN A 295 30.83 -14.46 -16.97
CA ASN A 295 30.45 -15.43 -18.00
C ASN A 295 28.92 -15.36 -18.27
N THR A 296 28.54 -15.67 -19.51
CA THR A 296 27.15 -15.93 -19.92
C THR A 296 26.41 -16.93 -18.98
N ASN A 297 27.16 -17.76 -18.27
CA ASN A 297 26.65 -18.69 -17.25
C ASN A 297 26.07 -17.99 -16.02
N LEU A 298 26.59 -16.83 -15.57
CA LEU A 298 26.10 -16.14 -14.39
C LEU A 298 24.65 -15.65 -14.58
N ARG A 299 24.31 -15.15 -15.76
CA ARG A 299 22.93 -14.78 -16.10
C ARG A 299 21.97 -15.96 -15.95
N GLN A 300 22.40 -17.13 -16.40
CA GLN A 300 21.59 -18.34 -16.35
C GLN A 300 21.44 -18.85 -14.91
N GLU A 301 22.50 -18.75 -14.10
CA GLU A 301 22.53 -19.15 -12.70
C GLU A 301 21.66 -18.24 -11.81
N LEU A 302 21.60 -16.94 -12.10
CA LEU A 302 20.75 -16.00 -11.37
C LEU A 302 19.29 -16.04 -11.82
N SER A 303 19.02 -16.48 -13.05
CA SER A 303 17.66 -16.49 -13.61
C SER A 303 16.73 -17.46 -12.88
N GLY A 304 15.53 -17.01 -12.60
CA GLY A 304 14.49 -17.82 -11.94
C GLY A 304 14.52 -17.69 -10.42
N ASN A 305 14.96 -18.71 -9.70
CA ASN A 305 14.86 -18.76 -8.24
C ASN A 305 15.57 -17.59 -7.54
N LEU A 306 16.79 -17.24 -7.93
CA LEU A 306 17.52 -16.14 -7.30
C LEU A 306 16.92 -14.77 -7.65
N ASP A 307 16.46 -14.58 -8.90
CA ASP A 307 15.68 -13.39 -9.25
C ASP A 307 14.48 -13.25 -8.31
N ASN A 308 13.72 -14.33 -8.12
CA ASN A 308 12.50 -14.32 -7.27
C ASN A 308 12.82 -14.02 -5.80
N ILE A 309 13.82 -14.68 -5.23
CA ILE A 309 14.23 -14.49 -3.82
C ILE A 309 14.62 -13.04 -3.57
N ILE A 310 15.50 -12.49 -4.41
CA ILE A 310 16.03 -11.14 -4.23
C ILE A 310 14.92 -10.10 -4.40
N LEU A 311 14.12 -10.24 -5.46
CA LEU A 311 13.05 -9.28 -5.74
C LEU A 311 11.91 -9.33 -4.72
N LYS A 312 11.66 -10.49 -4.08
CA LYS A 312 10.75 -10.59 -2.94
C LYS A 312 11.27 -9.80 -1.74
N ALA A 313 12.57 -9.88 -1.44
CA ALA A 313 13.16 -9.10 -0.36
C ALA A 313 13.10 -7.58 -0.64
N LEU A 314 13.18 -7.17 -1.91
CA LEU A 314 13.17 -5.78 -2.38
C LEU A 314 11.78 -5.20 -2.64
N ARG A 315 10.69 -5.88 -2.28
CA ARG A 315 9.34 -5.33 -2.41
C ARG A 315 9.23 -4.00 -1.66
N LYS A 316 8.56 -3.01 -2.28
CA LYS A 316 8.38 -1.68 -1.68
C LYS A 316 7.52 -1.75 -0.43
N ASP A 317 6.41 -2.49 -0.52
CA ASP A 317 5.53 -2.77 0.61
C ASP A 317 6.18 -3.81 1.55
N PRO A 318 6.42 -3.46 2.83
CA PRO A 318 6.97 -4.40 3.80
C PRO A 318 6.17 -5.71 3.92
N ALA A 319 4.85 -5.65 3.78
CA ALA A 319 3.98 -6.83 3.90
C ALA A 319 4.17 -7.85 2.75
N GLN A 320 4.75 -7.44 1.62
CA GLN A 320 5.04 -8.32 0.48
C GLN A 320 6.44 -8.92 0.53
N ARG A 321 7.27 -8.52 1.48
CA ARG A 321 8.62 -9.08 1.70
C ARG A 321 8.54 -10.43 2.38
N TYR A 322 9.68 -11.01 2.69
CA TYR A 322 9.74 -12.13 3.63
C TYR A 322 9.31 -11.65 5.01
N GLU A 323 8.53 -12.45 5.72
CA GLU A 323 8.01 -12.16 7.06
C GLU A 323 9.11 -12.06 8.14
N SER A 324 10.28 -12.64 7.86
CA SER A 324 11.45 -12.61 8.73
C SER A 324 12.73 -12.82 7.93
N VAL A 325 13.88 -12.50 8.55
CA VAL A 325 15.19 -12.79 7.95
C VAL A 325 15.42 -14.31 7.86
N THR A 326 14.87 -15.10 8.80
CA THR A 326 14.88 -16.56 8.74
C THR A 326 14.17 -17.06 7.46
N ALA A 327 13.01 -16.52 7.12
CA ALA A 327 12.29 -16.93 5.91
C ALA A 327 13.10 -16.61 4.63
N LEU A 328 13.81 -15.48 4.58
CA LEU A 328 14.73 -15.15 3.50
C LEU A 328 15.90 -16.13 3.43
N ARG A 329 16.55 -16.40 4.56
CA ARG A 329 17.66 -17.37 4.67
C ARG A 329 17.25 -18.77 4.23
N ASP A 330 16.12 -19.24 4.70
CA ASP A 330 15.62 -20.59 4.42
C ASP A 330 15.31 -20.77 2.95
N ASP A 331 14.83 -19.74 2.27
CA ASP A 331 14.60 -19.77 0.82
C ASP A 331 15.90 -19.79 0.02
N ILE A 332 16.93 -19.09 0.48
CA ILE A 332 18.30 -19.21 -0.06
C ILE A 332 18.86 -20.62 0.15
N LEU A 333 18.67 -21.20 1.33
CA LEU A 333 19.11 -22.58 1.61
C LEU A 333 18.34 -23.60 0.76
N ARG A 334 17.05 -23.40 0.50
CA ARG A 334 16.27 -24.21 -0.45
C ARG A 334 16.89 -24.19 -1.84
N HIS A 335 17.23 -22.99 -2.34
CA HIS A 335 17.89 -22.83 -3.62
C HIS A 335 19.24 -23.60 -3.67
N LEU A 336 20.09 -23.42 -2.65
CA LEU A 336 21.39 -24.09 -2.54
C LEU A 336 21.28 -25.63 -2.51
N ASN A 337 20.21 -26.16 -1.95
CA ASN A 337 19.94 -27.61 -1.87
C ASN A 337 19.12 -28.14 -3.07
N GLY A 338 18.80 -27.30 -4.08
CA GLY A 338 17.98 -27.69 -5.22
C GLY A 338 16.51 -27.96 -4.89
N TRP A 339 16.03 -27.45 -3.76
CA TRP A 339 14.61 -27.58 -3.36
C TRP A 339 13.77 -26.44 -3.96
N THR A 340 12.46 -26.64 -4.02
CA THR A 340 11.53 -25.59 -4.46
C THR A 340 11.59 -24.39 -3.52
N VAL A 341 11.85 -23.20 -4.06
CA VAL A 341 11.83 -21.93 -3.33
C VAL A 341 10.38 -21.49 -3.10
N LEU A 342 10.14 -20.77 -1.99
CA LEU A 342 8.84 -20.26 -1.63
C LEU A 342 8.57 -18.84 -2.18
N ALA A 343 9.60 -18.17 -2.72
CA ALA A 343 9.42 -16.91 -3.42
C ALA A 343 8.55 -17.15 -4.66
N PRO A 344 7.42 -16.44 -4.81
CA PRO A 344 6.60 -16.55 -6.01
C PRO A 344 7.40 -16.15 -7.25
N THR A 345 7.09 -16.75 -8.39
CA THR A 345 7.70 -16.33 -9.65
C THR A 345 7.47 -14.83 -9.83
N TYR A 346 8.56 -14.07 -9.92
CA TYR A 346 8.47 -12.65 -10.16
C TYR A 346 7.90 -12.44 -11.56
N ALA A 347 6.61 -12.14 -11.62
CA ALA A 347 6.05 -11.49 -12.79
C ALA A 347 6.49 -10.03 -12.70
N PRO A 348 7.37 -9.54 -13.60
CA PRO A 348 7.62 -8.11 -13.65
C PRO A 348 6.25 -7.47 -13.84
N VAL A 349 5.89 -6.52 -12.96
CA VAL A 349 4.82 -5.59 -13.27
C VAL A 349 5.14 -5.10 -14.66
N ARG A 350 4.33 -5.49 -15.64
CA ARG A 350 4.61 -5.16 -17.04
C ARG A 350 4.80 -3.65 -17.08
N LYS A 351 5.88 -3.17 -17.63
CA LYS A 351 6.13 -1.75 -17.94
C LYS A 351 5.02 -1.09 -18.78
N ALA A 352 3.93 -1.83 -19.06
CA ALA A 352 2.69 -1.30 -19.56
C ALA A 352 2.06 -0.25 -18.61
N ASP A 353 2.34 -0.33 -17.28
CA ASP A 353 1.79 0.65 -16.33
C ASP A 353 2.70 1.88 -16.13
N ALA A 354 3.94 1.86 -16.55
CA ALA A 354 4.83 3.03 -16.44
C ALA A 354 4.50 4.17 -17.42
N ASP A 355 3.67 3.90 -18.44
CA ASP A 355 3.15 4.89 -19.39
C ASP A 355 1.64 5.17 -19.20
N VAL A 356 0.98 4.54 -18.23
CA VAL A 356 -0.43 4.79 -17.92
C VAL A 356 -0.52 6.09 -17.14
N LYS A 357 -0.99 7.12 -17.82
CA LYS A 357 -1.26 8.41 -17.16
C LYS A 357 -2.47 8.28 -16.26
N SER A 358 -2.45 8.92 -15.09
CA SER A 358 -3.57 8.95 -14.17
C SER A 358 -4.26 10.32 -14.19
N ILE A 359 -5.60 10.30 -14.14
CA ILE A 359 -6.42 11.53 -14.17
C ILE A 359 -7.56 11.45 -13.16
N ALA A 360 -7.84 12.57 -12.50
CA ALA A 360 -9.09 12.81 -11.81
C ALA A 360 -9.90 13.89 -12.55
N ILE A 361 -11.19 13.66 -12.71
CA ILE A 361 -12.12 14.61 -13.30
C ILE A 361 -13.00 15.11 -12.17
N LEU A 362 -12.74 16.34 -11.70
CA LEU A 362 -13.49 16.89 -10.56
C LEU A 362 -14.92 17.25 -10.98
N PRO A 363 -15.88 17.26 -10.02
CA PRO A 363 -17.22 17.77 -10.28
C PRO A 363 -17.17 19.18 -10.86
N LEU A 364 -17.86 19.40 -11.96
CA LEU A 364 -17.87 20.71 -12.62
C LEU A 364 -18.69 21.71 -11.80
N LYS A 365 -18.08 22.84 -11.44
CA LYS A 365 -18.66 23.84 -10.54
C LYS A 365 -19.74 24.65 -11.26
N ILE A 366 -20.98 24.63 -10.77
CA ILE A 366 -22.10 25.35 -11.39
C ILE A 366 -22.11 26.81 -10.92
N LEU A 367 -21.98 27.74 -11.86
CA LEU A 367 -22.02 29.19 -11.63
C LEU A 367 -23.37 29.78 -12.06
N ASN A 368 -24.36 29.74 -11.17
CA ASN A 368 -25.65 30.39 -11.41
C ASN A 368 -25.70 31.78 -10.78
N LEU A 369 -25.86 32.80 -11.61
CA LEU A 369 -26.18 34.17 -11.20
C LEU A 369 -27.71 34.35 -11.14
N GLY A 370 -28.33 33.93 -10.02
CA GLY A 370 -29.73 34.20 -9.73
C GLY A 370 -30.68 33.00 -9.81
N GLN A 371 -31.25 32.65 -8.65
CA GLN A 371 -32.23 31.60 -8.35
C GLN A 371 -31.73 30.15 -8.46
N SER A 372 -31.69 29.50 -7.31
CA SER A 372 -31.41 28.08 -7.10
C SER A 372 -32.45 27.23 -7.86
N ASN A 373 -32.12 26.84 -9.08
CA ASN A 373 -32.84 25.79 -9.75
C ASN A 373 -32.27 24.45 -9.31
N THR A 374 -32.93 23.82 -8.35
CA THR A 374 -32.54 22.49 -7.81
C THR A 374 -32.48 21.41 -8.93
N GLY A 375 -33.03 21.70 -10.12
CA GLY A 375 -33.03 20.82 -11.27
C GLY A 375 -31.70 20.69 -12.03
N GLU A 376 -30.67 21.53 -11.75
CA GLU A 376 -29.40 21.52 -12.49
C GLU A 376 -28.22 21.02 -11.66
N ALA A 377 -28.42 20.79 -10.34
CA ALA A 377 -27.35 20.38 -9.42
C ALA A 377 -26.67 19.04 -9.81
N PHE A 378 -27.37 18.16 -10.55
CA PHE A 378 -26.82 16.88 -10.99
C PHE A 378 -25.85 17.01 -12.17
N LEU A 379 -25.87 18.11 -12.93
CA LEU A 379 -25.08 18.25 -14.16
C LEU A 379 -23.56 18.25 -13.88
N GLY A 380 -23.12 18.87 -12.79
CA GLY A 380 -21.70 18.95 -12.45
C GLY A 380 -21.07 17.59 -12.20
N ILE A 381 -21.68 16.80 -11.32
CA ILE A 381 -21.23 15.43 -11.01
C ILE A 381 -21.57 14.49 -12.17
N GLY A 382 -22.75 14.62 -12.77
CA GLY A 382 -23.21 13.75 -13.86
C GLY A 382 -22.30 13.81 -15.09
N LEU A 383 -21.92 14.99 -15.54
CA LEU A 383 -20.97 15.13 -16.66
C LEU A 383 -19.58 14.60 -16.29
N ALA A 384 -19.11 14.83 -15.07
CA ALA A 384 -17.86 14.25 -14.61
C ALA A 384 -17.91 12.71 -14.62
N ASP A 385 -19.01 12.10 -14.13
CA ASP A 385 -19.23 10.64 -14.14
C ASP A 385 -19.28 10.05 -15.55
N ALA A 386 -19.97 10.73 -16.50
CA ALA A 386 -20.00 10.31 -17.89
C ALA A 386 -18.62 10.33 -18.56
N MET A 387 -17.85 11.40 -18.33
CA MET A 387 -16.46 11.50 -18.80
C MET A 387 -15.56 10.43 -18.15
N ILE A 388 -15.71 10.18 -16.85
CA ILE A 388 -14.99 9.13 -16.12
C ILE A 388 -15.29 7.77 -16.76
N THR A 389 -16.56 7.42 -16.92
CA THR A 389 -16.99 6.15 -17.50
C THR A 389 -16.39 5.97 -18.89
N ARG A 390 -16.45 6.99 -19.73
CA ARG A 390 -15.93 6.95 -21.11
C ARG A 390 -14.41 6.81 -21.17
N LEU A 391 -13.68 7.59 -20.37
CA LEU A 391 -12.23 7.60 -20.35
C LEU A 391 -11.67 6.34 -19.66
N SER A 392 -12.39 5.71 -18.74
CA SER A 392 -11.99 4.47 -18.07
C SER A 392 -11.84 3.29 -19.04
N GLY A 393 -12.57 3.29 -20.17
CA GLY A 393 -12.39 2.30 -21.23
C GLY A 393 -11.05 2.41 -21.99
N VAL A 394 -10.24 3.46 -21.73
CA VAL A 394 -8.94 3.66 -22.37
C VAL A 394 -7.84 3.03 -21.53
N ARG A 395 -7.34 1.86 -21.92
CA ARG A 395 -6.32 1.09 -21.17
C ARG A 395 -5.06 1.87 -20.77
N ALA A 396 -4.69 2.89 -21.54
CA ALA A 396 -3.51 3.73 -21.29
C ALA A 396 -3.77 4.87 -20.29
N LEU A 397 -4.99 4.95 -19.71
CA LEU A 397 -5.40 6.00 -18.79
C LEU A 397 -6.06 5.40 -17.55
N ALA A 398 -5.47 5.65 -16.38
CA ALA A 398 -6.06 5.31 -15.09
C ALA A 398 -6.94 6.48 -14.62
N VAL A 399 -8.24 6.35 -14.77
CA VAL A 399 -9.21 7.39 -14.39
C VAL A 399 -9.71 7.12 -12.99
N ARG A 400 -9.66 8.13 -12.10
CA ARG A 400 -10.25 8.01 -10.77
C ARG A 400 -11.78 7.90 -10.89
N PRO A 401 -12.41 6.95 -10.19
CA PRO A 401 -13.84 6.74 -10.26
C PRO A 401 -14.61 7.90 -9.60
N THR A 402 -15.89 8.00 -9.90
CA THR A 402 -16.77 9.06 -9.40
C THR A 402 -16.82 9.10 -7.88
N SER A 403 -16.77 7.95 -7.20
CA SER A 403 -16.71 7.87 -5.74
C SER A 403 -15.54 8.65 -5.14
N ALA A 404 -14.38 8.64 -5.81
CA ALA A 404 -13.18 9.34 -5.36
C ALA A 404 -13.28 10.86 -5.47
N ILE A 405 -14.09 11.38 -6.42
CA ILE A 405 -14.15 12.81 -6.70
C ILE A 405 -15.31 13.53 -5.99
N ILE A 406 -16.29 12.81 -5.46
CA ILE A 406 -17.44 13.39 -4.73
C ILE A 406 -17.03 14.30 -3.56
N PRO A 407 -16.01 13.96 -2.72
CA PRO A 407 -15.58 14.83 -1.62
C PRO A 407 -15.10 16.22 -2.07
N TYR A 408 -14.84 16.39 -3.36
CA TYR A 408 -14.36 17.63 -3.97
C TYR A 408 -15.46 18.45 -4.68
N ASP A 409 -16.75 18.13 -4.46
CA ASP A 409 -17.90 18.88 -4.96
C ASP A 409 -18.14 20.19 -4.17
N ASP A 410 -17.08 20.83 -3.71
CA ASP A 410 -17.10 22.13 -3.06
C ASP A 410 -16.54 23.19 -4.03
N PRO A 411 -17.28 24.29 -4.29
CA PRO A 411 -16.80 25.35 -5.17
C PRO A 411 -15.44 25.95 -4.77
N THR A 412 -15.06 25.83 -3.49
CA THR A 412 -13.79 26.35 -2.96
C THR A 412 -12.63 25.35 -3.08
N THR A 413 -12.87 24.15 -3.57
CA THR A 413 -11.84 23.12 -3.72
C THR A 413 -10.69 23.59 -4.60
N ASP A 414 -9.45 23.51 -4.06
CA ASP A 414 -8.22 23.68 -4.83
C ASP A 414 -7.95 22.39 -5.65
N PRO A 415 -7.98 22.45 -7.00
CA PRO A 415 -7.79 21.28 -7.84
C PRO A 415 -6.37 20.70 -7.75
N MET A 416 -5.35 21.53 -7.45
CA MET A 416 -3.99 21.05 -7.24
C MET A 416 -3.85 20.22 -5.96
N ARG A 417 -4.55 20.64 -4.91
CA ARG A 417 -4.63 19.87 -3.66
C ARG A 417 -5.38 18.56 -3.89
N ALA A 418 -6.54 18.60 -4.56
CA ALA A 418 -7.32 17.40 -4.89
C ALA A 418 -6.48 16.39 -5.68
N GLY A 419 -5.71 16.85 -6.67
CA GLY A 419 -4.84 15.98 -7.47
C GLY A 419 -3.76 15.27 -6.65
N ARG A 420 -3.17 15.96 -5.68
CA ARG A 420 -2.19 15.37 -4.75
C ARG A 420 -2.83 14.33 -3.82
N GLU A 421 -3.99 14.65 -3.25
CA GLU A 421 -4.73 13.74 -2.36
C GLU A 421 -5.23 12.50 -3.10
N LEU A 422 -5.66 12.64 -4.35
CA LEU A 422 -6.09 11.55 -5.24
C LEU A 422 -4.91 10.79 -5.87
N ASN A 423 -3.68 11.26 -5.67
CA ASN A 423 -2.47 10.68 -6.26
C ASN A 423 -2.61 10.43 -7.77
N VAL A 424 -2.82 11.52 -8.53
CA VAL A 424 -2.95 11.49 -9.99
C VAL A 424 -1.94 12.42 -10.67
N ASP A 425 -1.62 12.11 -11.93
CA ASP A 425 -0.75 12.95 -12.75
C ASP A 425 -1.45 14.22 -13.24
N TYR A 426 -2.76 14.09 -13.54
CA TYR A 426 -3.56 15.16 -14.11
C TYR A 426 -4.88 15.35 -13.38
N VAL A 427 -5.36 16.60 -13.36
CA VAL A 427 -6.70 16.95 -12.88
C VAL A 427 -7.42 17.75 -13.96
N LEU A 428 -8.61 17.32 -14.32
CA LEU A 428 -9.56 18.13 -15.08
C LEU A 428 -10.48 18.85 -14.09
N ASP A 429 -10.39 20.18 -14.07
CA ASP A 429 -11.26 21.06 -13.28
C ASP A 429 -12.06 21.96 -14.23
N GLY A 430 -13.27 22.32 -13.84
CA GLY A 430 -14.08 23.14 -14.70
C GLY A 430 -15.29 23.80 -14.05
N ARG A 431 -15.89 24.69 -14.84
CA ARG A 431 -17.05 25.48 -14.40
C ARG A 431 -18.11 25.48 -15.48
N ILE A 432 -19.38 25.31 -15.06
CA ILE A 432 -20.57 25.38 -15.91
C ILE A 432 -21.28 26.69 -15.60
N LYS A 433 -21.60 27.44 -16.63
CA LYS A 433 -22.45 28.65 -16.57
C LYS A 433 -23.63 28.52 -17.52
N THR A 434 -24.83 28.54 -16.97
CA THR A 434 -26.07 28.52 -17.79
C THR A 434 -26.46 29.94 -18.17
N LEU A 435 -26.72 30.19 -19.47
CA LEU A 435 -27.09 31.48 -20.04
C LEU A 435 -28.37 31.30 -20.88
N GLY A 436 -29.52 31.27 -20.21
CA GLY A 436 -30.80 30.97 -20.89
C GLY A 436 -30.80 29.53 -21.43
N ASN A 437 -30.87 29.36 -22.77
CA ASN A 437 -30.82 28.04 -23.41
C ASN A 437 -29.42 27.59 -23.85
N ARG A 438 -28.37 28.25 -23.36
CA ARG A 438 -26.96 27.91 -23.65
C ARG A 438 -26.21 27.58 -22.40
N VAL A 439 -25.32 26.58 -22.49
CA VAL A 439 -24.40 26.18 -21.44
C VAL A 439 -22.99 26.51 -21.91
N ARG A 440 -22.27 27.25 -21.08
CA ARG A 440 -20.86 27.51 -21.27
C ARG A 440 -20.09 26.70 -20.26
N VAL A 441 -19.19 25.85 -20.74
CA VAL A 441 -18.28 25.06 -19.91
C VAL A 441 -16.86 25.53 -20.13
N SER A 442 -16.21 25.99 -19.06
CA SER A 442 -14.78 26.36 -19.06
C SER A 442 -14.01 25.28 -18.33
N LEU A 443 -13.03 24.70 -18.98
CA LEU A 443 -12.23 23.58 -18.47
C LEU A 443 -10.76 23.92 -18.44
N GLN A 444 -10.05 23.32 -17.50
CA GLN A 444 -8.58 23.32 -17.42
C GLN A 444 -8.07 21.95 -17.06
N LEU A 445 -7.03 21.50 -17.75
CA LEU A 445 -6.27 20.30 -17.45
C LEU A 445 -4.97 20.69 -16.76
N LEU A 446 -4.80 20.31 -15.52
CA LEU A 446 -3.67 20.64 -14.68
C LEU A 446 -2.72 19.46 -14.61
N ASP A 447 -1.43 19.67 -14.86
CA ASP A 447 -0.36 18.70 -14.57
C ASP A 447 0.07 18.89 -13.11
N ILE A 448 -0.18 17.88 -12.28
CA ILE A 448 0.06 17.93 -10.83
C ILE A 448 1.56 17.88 -10.51
N ARG A 449 2.34 17.16 -11.33
CA ARG A 449 3.79 17.03 -11.15
C ARG A 449 4.54 18.32 -11.47
N GLN A 450 4.10 19.02 -12.55
CA GLN A 450 4.72 20.27 -13.00
C GLN A 450 4.11 21.50 -12.34
N ALA A 451 3.01 21.33 -11.60
CA ALA A 451 2.21 22.42 -11.03
C ALA A 451 1.83 23.46 -12.09
N ALA A 452 1.52 23.01 -13.28
CA ALA A 452 1.25 23.84 -14.46
C ALA A 452 -0.08 23.50 -15.13
N ASN A 453 -0.64 24.47 -15.83
CA ASN A 453 -1.81 24.24 -16.67
C ASN A 453 -1.35 23.63 -18.01
N SER A 454 -1.76 22.40 -18.31
CA SER A 454 -1.45 21.72 -19.57
C SER A 454 -2.25 22.29 -20.74
N TRP A 455 -3.53 22.56 -20.54
CA TRP A 455 -4.37 23.34 -21.44
C TRP A 455 -5.60 23.89 -20.71
N ALA A 456 -6.21 24.91 -21.31
CA ALA A 456 -7.54 25.40 -20.94
C ALA A 456 -8.36 25.64 -22.22
N ASP A 457 -9.66 25.33 -22.17
CA ASP A 457 -10.57 25.49 -23.30
C ASP A 457 -11.97 25.88 -22.81
N GLN A 458 -12.78 26.41 -23.73
CA GLN A 458 -14.13 26.83 -23.43
C GLN A 458 -15.08 26.31 -24.50
N PHE A 459 -16.16 25.67 -24.07
CA PHE A 459 -17.20 25.09 -24.89
C PHE A 459 -18.49 25.87 -24.71
N ASP A 460 -19.10 26.30 -25.79
CA ASP A 460 -20.39 27.04 -25.83
C ASP A 460 -21.41 26.22 -26.64
N GLU A 461 -22.29 25.46 -25.95
CA GLU A 461 -23.26 24.59 -26.57
C GLU A 461 -24.71 24.96 -26.17
N GLN A 462 -25.69 24.46 -26.91
CA GLN A 462 -27.08 24.60 -26.51
C GLN A 462 -27.38 23.62 -25.38
N TYR A 463 -28.23 23.98 -24.41
CA TYR A 463 -28.59 23.12 -23.27
C TYR A 463 -29.17 21.77 -23.68
N SER A 464 -29.77 21.67 -24.88
CA SER A 464 -30.29 20.43 -25.45
C SER A 464 -29.19 19.43 -25.88
N ASP A 465 -27.91 19.84 -25.89
CA ASP A 465 -26.81 19.12 -26.51
C ASP A 465 -25.76 18.68 -25.46
N ALA A 466 -26.19 18.30 -24.24
CA ALA A 466 -25.30 17.81 -23.17
C ALA A 466 -24.45 16.59 -23.61
N LEU A 467 -24.97 15.78 -24.55
CA LEU A 467 -24.24 14.69 -25.19
C LEU A 467 -23.08 15.19 -26.07
N ASP A 468 -23.34 16.19 -26.93
CA ASP A 468 -22.32 16.76 -27.81
C ASP A 468 -21.24 17.47 -27.01
N LEU A 469 -21.62 18.08 -25.90
CA LEU A 469 -20.70 18.70 -24.95
C LEU A 469 -19.80 17.67 -24.28
N GLU A 470 -20.34 16.55 -23.77
CA GLU A 470 -19.58 15.45 -23.17
C GLU A 470 -18.62 14.84 -24.20
N ASP A 471 -19.09 14.60 -25.44
CA ASP A 471 -18.28 14.09 -26.53
C ASP A 471 -17.10 15.00 -26.85
N SER A 472 -17.34 16.30 -26.99
CA SER A 472 -16.32 17.29 -27.32
C SER A 472 -15.25 17.40 -26.24
N ILE A 473 -15.66 17.40 -24.96
CA ILE A 473 -14.75 17.47 -23.82
C ILE A 473 -13.90 16.21 -23.72
N SER A 474 -14.55 15.06 -23.74
CA SER A 474 -13.88 13.77 -23.62
C SER A 474 -12.86 13.53 -24.73
N ALA A 475 -13.21 13.90 -25.99
CA ALA A 475 -12.30 13.83 -27.13
C ALA A 475 -11.07 14.71 -26.94
N LYS A 476 -11.25 15.93 -26.45
CA LYS A 476 -10.16 16.88 -26.22
C LYS A 476 -9.20 16.42 -25.12
N VAL A 477 -9.75 15.90 -24.03
CA VAL A 477 -8.95 15.32 -22.92
C VAL A 477 -8.12 14.14 -23.43
N ALA A 478 -8.73 13.23 -24.19
CA ALA A 478 -8.04 12.07 -24.74
C ALA A 478 -6.92 12.48 -25.72
N GLU A 479 -7.16 13.43 -26.60
CA GLU A 479 -6.14 13.97 -27.51
C GLU A 479 -4.96 14.60 -26.76
N SER A 480 -5.24 15.32 -25.69
CA SER A 480 -4.21 16.01 -24.90
C SER A 480 -3.34 15.05 -24.10
N LEU A 481 -3.93 13.98 -23.56
CA LEU A 481 -3.22 13.03 -22.70
C LEU A 481 -2.56 11.90 -23.49
N LEU A 482 -3.14 11.49 -24.62
CA LEU A 482 -2.77 10.29 -25.36
C LEU A 482 -2.54 10.60 -26.86
N PRO A 483 -1.49 11.36 -27.21
CA PRO A 483 -1.22 11.71 -28.60
C PRO A 483 -1.00 10.50 -29.51
N GLN A 484 -0.73 9.30 -28.97
CA GLN A 484 -0.48 8.05 -29.70
C GLN A 484 -1.64 7.03 -29.58
N LEU A 485 -2.88 7.46 -29.31
CA LEU A 485 -4.04 6.55 -29.34
C LEU A 485 -4.09 5.79 -30.66
N THR A 486 -4.11 4.44 -30.56
CA THR A 486 -4.33 3.57 -31.72
C THR A 486 -5.71 3.83 -32.34
N GLU A 487 -5.87 3.52 -33.62
CA GLU A 487 -7.16 3.71 -34.33
C GLU A 487 -8.31 2.91 -33.68
N THR A 488 -7.98 1.75 -33.09
CA THR A 488 -8.91 0.94 -32.29
C THR A 488 -9.34 1.68 -31.02
N GLY A 489 -8.41 2.29 -30.28
CA GLY A 489 -8.71 3.10 -29.09
C GLY A 489 -9.59 4.31 -29.44
N ARG A 490 -9.34 4.96 -30.57
CA ARG A 490 -10.17 6.09 -31.05
C ARG A 490 -11.58 5.64 -31.43
N ARG A 491 -11.76 4.44 -31.98
CA ARG A 491 -13.08 3.89 -32.33
C ARG A 491 -13.91 3.58 -31.10
N THR A 492 -13.34 2.91 -30.10
CA THR A 492 -14.00 2.61 -28.83
C THR A 492 -14.43 3.89 -28.12
N PHE A 493 -13.55 4.89 -28.15
CA PHE A 493 -13.79 6.19 -27.55
C PHE A 493 -14.91 7.00 -28.23
N ARG A 494 -15.12 6.86 -29.56
CA ARG A 494 -16.15 7.57 -30.31
C ARG A 494 -17.56 6.94 -30.25
N LYS A 495 -17.69 5.77 -29.61
CA LYS A 495 -18.97 5.08 -29.47
C LYS A 495 -19.85 5.81 -28.46
N ARG A 496 -20.95 6.41 -28.91
CA ARG A 496 -21.98 6.99 -28.02
C ARG A 496 -22.82 5.89 -27.39
N GLY A 497 -23.07 6.01 -26.09
CA GLY A 497 -23.97 5.10 -25.39
C GLY A 497 -25.43 5.26 -25.83
N THR A 498 -25.86 6.49 -26.14
CA THR A 498 -27.20 6.85 -26.63
C THR A 498 -27.12 8.06 -27.56
N ASN A 499 -28.12 8.25 -28.43
CA ASN A 499 -28.31 9.47 -29.20
C ASN A 499 -29.51 10.30 -28.67
N ASN A 500 -30.14 9.87 -27.60
CA ASN A 500 -31.26 10.52 -26.97
C ASN A 500 -30.81 11.38 -25.77
N ALA A 501 -30.77 12.70 -25.96
CA ALA A 501 -30.35 13.66 -24.95
C ALA A 501 -31.15 13.55 -23.63
N ARG A 502 -32.45 13.27 -23.70
CA ARG A 502 -33.28 13.08 -22.50
C ARG A 502 -32.99 11.78 -21.78
N ALA A 503 -32.68 10.70 -22.51
CA ALA A 503 -32.26 9.44 -21.89
C ALA A 503 -30.91 9.60 -21.20
N PHE A 504 -29.98 10.34 -21.81
CA PHE A 504 -28.69 10.67 -21.21
C PHE A 504 -28.86 11.50 -19.93
N GLU A 505 -29.71 12.54 -19.96
CA GLU A 505 -29.98 13.36 -18.76
C GLU A 505 -30.60 12.53 -17.62
N ALA A 506 -31.56 11.65 -17.96
CA ALA A 506 -32.15 10.74 -16.96
C ALA A 506 -31.08 9.78 -16.37
N TYR A 507 -30.19 9.27 -17.20
CA TYR A 507 -29.06 8.44 -16.73
C TYR A 507 -28.11 9.21 -15.79
N LEU A 508 -27.71 10.44 -16.16
CA LEU A 508 -26.87 11.30 -15.31
C LEU A 508 -27.52 11.56 -13.96
N ARG A 509 -28.83 11.81 -13.95
CA ARG A 509 -29.60 11.98 -12.71
C ARG A 509 -29.62 10.69 -11.89
N GLY A 510 -29.79 9.54 -12.53
CA GLY A 510 -29.68 8.22 -11.88
C GLY A 510 -28.32 8.01 -11.22
N ARG A 511 -27.24 8.31 -11.94
CA ARG A 511 -25.87 8.24 -11.40
C ARG A 511 -25.63 9.19 -10.24
N PHE A 512 -26.14 10.39 -10.31
CA PHE A 512 -26.06 11.37 -9.22
C PHE A 512 -26.72 10.87 -7.94
N PHE A 513 -27.96 10.35 -8.03
CA PHE A 513 -28.64 9.81 -6.87
C PHE A 513 -28.00 8.51 -6.36
N TRP A 514 -27.54 7.67 -7.27
CA TRP A 514 -26.79 6.47 -6.95
C TRP A 514 -25.54 6.78 -6.11
N ASN A 515 -24.76 7.75 -6.52
CA ASN A 515 -23.52 8.13 -5.84
C ASN A 515 -23.75 8.76 -4.45
N LYS A 516 -24.94 9.33 -4.17
CA LYS A 516 -25.31 9.80 -2.84
C LYS A 516 -25.55 8.68 -1.83
N PHE A 517 -25.99 7.54 -2.32
CA PHE A 517 -26.14 6.31 -1.56
C PHE A 517 -26.87 6.46 -0.21
N THR A 518 -28.00 7.19 -0.21
CA THR A 518 -28.87 7.36 0.96
C THR A 518 -30.20 6.65 0.78
N PRO A 519 -30.94 6.29 1.85
CA PRO A 519 -32.27 5.69 1.73
C PRO A 519 -33.25 6.50 0.90
N GLN A 520 -33.09 7.83 0.86
CA GLN A 520 -33.92 8.74 0.11
C GLN A 520 -33.50 8.86 -1.38
N SER A 521 -32.21 8.71 -1.66
CA SER A 521 -31.68 8.84 -3.04
C SER A 521 -31.78 7.56 -3.85
N LEU A 522 -31.76 6.40 -3.24
CA LEU A 522 -31.81 5.11 -3.95
C LEU A 522 -33.09 4.91 -4.78
N PRO A 523 -34.31 5.19 -4.28
CA PRO A 523 -35.51 5.13 -5.12
C PRO A 523 -35.48 6.10 -6.33
N GLN A 524 -34.89 7.30 -6.15
CA GLN A 524 -34.73 8.27 -7.20
C GLN A 524 -33.71 7.83 -8.27
N ALA A 525 -32.69 7.09 -7.87
CA ALA A 525 -31.75 6.47 -8.79
C ALA A 525 -32.44 5.43 -9.66
N LEU A 526 -33.22 4.52 -9.05
CA LEU A 526 -34.00 3.50 -9.75
C LEU A 526 -34.94 4.13 -10.78
N GLU A 527 -35.80 5.07 -10.36
CA GLU A 527 -36.76 5.77 -11.23
C GLU A 527 -36.03 6.44 -12.42
N SER A 528 -34.87 7.05 -12.17
CA SER A 528 -34.10 7.73 -13.20
C SER A 528 -33.48 6.76 -14.22
N PHE A 529 -32.99 5.59 -13.80
CA PHE A 529 -32.49 4.55 -14.70
C PHE A 529 -33.63 3.95 -15.53
N GLU A 530 -34.79 3.68 -14.92
CA GLU A 530 -35.98 3.19 -15.60
C GLU A 530 -36.52 4.24 -16.63
N GLU A 531 -36.43 5.53 -16.28
CA GLU A 531 -36.79 6.60 -17.21
C GLU A 531 -35.82 6.64 -18.39
N ALA A 532 -34.51 6.51 -18.17
CA ALA A 532 -33.51 6.46 -19.22
C ALA A 532 -33.78 5.31 -20.22
N ILE A 533 -34.08 4.12 -19.69
CA ILE A 533 -34.42 2.92 -20.47
C ILE A 533 -35.71 3.13 -21.26
N ARG A 534 -36.73 3.75 -20.68
CA ARG A 534 -38.00 4.04 -21.35
C ARG A 534 -37.83 5.04 -22.50
N LEU A 535 -36.95 6.03 -22.33
CA LEU A 535 -36.65 7.04 -23.34
C LEU A 535 -35.75 6.49 -24.46
N ASP A 536 -34.83 5.60 -24.14
CA ASP A 536 -34.00 4.89 -25.10
C ASP A 536 -33.73 3.43 -24.64
N PRO A 537 -34.52 2.46 -25.12
CA PRO A 537 -34.35 1.05 -24.84
C PRO A 537 -33.03 0.46 -25.36
N GLY A 538 -32.25 1.20 -26.14
CA GLY A 538 -30.94 0.84 -26.65
C GLY A 538 -29.78 1.32 -25.76
N TYR A 539 -30.06 2.01 -24.65
CA TYR A 539 -29.03 2.61 -23.82
C TYR A 539 -28.42 1.63 -22.79
N ALA A 540 -27.33 0.93 -23.17
CA ALA A 540 -26.70 -0.13 -22.39
C ALA A 540 -26.30 0.31 -20.96
N LEU A 541 -25.72 1.49 -20.78
CA LEU A 541 -25.29 1.98 -19.46
C LEU A 541 -26.46 2.21 -18.49
N ALA A 542 -27.65 2.53 -18.98
CA ALA A 542 -28.82 2.63 -18.11
C ALA A 542 -29.23 1.26 -17.53
N TYR A 543 -29.09 0.19 -18.31
CA TYR A 543 -29.27 -1.18 -17.82
C TYR A 543 -28.19 -1.61 -16.84
N VAL A 544 -26.94 -1.18 -17.02
CA VAL A 544 -25.88 -1.40 -16.00
C VAL A 544 -26.28 -0.74 -14.69
N GLY A 545 -26.73 0.52 -14.71
CA GLY A 545 -27.17 1.21 -13.49
C GLY A 545 -28.36 0.53 -12.81
N LEU A 546 -29.31 0.01 -13.59
CA LEU A 546 -30.45 -0.75 -13.09
C LEU A 546 -30.01 -2.07 -12.44
N ALA A 547 -29.08 -2.81 -13.08
CA ALA A 547 -28.53 -4.06 -12.56
C ALA A 547 -27.72 -3.83 -11.27
N ASP A 548 -26.93 -2.79 -11.23
CA ASP A 548 -26.18 -2.37 -10.03
C ASP A 548 -27.13 -2.11 -8.86
N PHE A 549 -28.23 -1.39 -9.11
CA PHE A 549 -29.25 -1.12 -8.07
C PHE A 549 -29.79 -2.42 -7.47
N TYR A 550 -30.20 -3.38 -8.29
CA TYR A 550 -30.76 -4.64 -7.82
C TYR A 550 -29.72 -5.52 -7.10
N ASN A 551 -28.49 -5.59 -7.60
CA ASN A 551 -27.40 -6.30 -6.94
C ASN A 551 -27.13 -5.74 -5.53
N TRP A 552 -27.07 -4.42 -5.40
CA TRP A 552 -26.86 -3.75 -4.13
C TRP A 552 -28.06 -3.89 -3.18
N ALA A 553 -29.26 -3.84 -3.70
CA ALA A 553 -30.47 -4.09 -2.92
C ALA A 553 -30.46 -5.50 -2.32
N ALA A 554 -29.94 -6.51 -3.05
CA ALA A 554 -29.72 -7.85 -2.54
C ALA A 554 -28.64 -7.89 -1.45
N ILE A 555 -27.46 -7.31 -1.69
CA ILE A 555 -26.32 -7.36 -0.75
C ILE A 555 -26.66 -6.71 0.58
N TYR A 556 -27.27 -5.53 0.57
CA TYR A 556 -27.64 -4.80 1.79
C TYR A 556 -28.98 -5.20 2.42
N GLY A 557 -29.70 -6.14 1.81
CA GLY A 557 -30.96 -6.63 2.34
C GLY A 557 -32.10 -5.60 2.29
N LEU A 558 -32.09 -4.73 1.28
CA LEU A 558 -33.21 -3.82 1.02
C LEU A 558 -34.41 -4.56 0.43
N LEU A 559 -34.14 -5.57 -0.39
CA LEU A 559 -35.11 -6.44 -1.02
C LEU A 559 -34.63 -7.90 -1.01
N PRO A 560 -35.52 -8.89 -1.01
CA PRO A 560 -35.13 -10.31 -1.08
C PRO A 560 -34.33 -10.63 -2.34
N ALA A 561 -33.29 -11.47 -2.21
CA ALA A 561 -32.48 -11.90 -3.33
C ALA A 561 -33.29 -12.63 -4.42
N SER A 562 -34.32 -13.37 -4.04
CA SER A 562 -35.26 -14.02 -4.96
C SER A 562 -36.00 -13.05 -5.88
N VAL A 563 -36.14 -11.79 -5.49
CA VAL A 563 -36.76 -10.74 -6.29
C VAL A 563 -35.72 -10.01 -7.12
N THR A 564 -34.55 -9.70 -6.52
CA THR A 564 -33.55 -8.82 -7.14
C THR A 564 -32.64 -9.51 -8.14
N HIS A 565 -32.24 -10.78 -7.90
CA HIS A 565 -31.36 -11.52 -8.80
C HIS A 565 -31.89 -11.68 -10.22
N PRO A 566 -33.17 -12.08 -10.46
CA PRO A 566 -33.68 -12.15 -11.82
C PRO A 566 -33.63 -10.80 -12.53
N GLN A 567 -33.96 -9.71 -11.83
CA GLN A 567 -33.97 -8.36 -12.37
C GLN A 567 -32.58 -7.84 -12.66
N ALA A 568 -31.61 -8.06 -11.74
CA ALA A 568 -30.22 -7.69 -11.94
C ALA A 568 -29.62 -8.43 -13.13
N ARG A 569 -29.86 -9.75 -13.21
CA ARG A 569 -29.37 -10.60 -14.29
C ARG A 569 -29.95 -10.19 -15.66
N GLU A 570 -31.28 -10.01 -15.75
CA GLU A 570 -31.95 -9.60 -17.00
C GLU A 570 -31.41 -8.24 -17.49
N ALA A 571 -31.28 -7.27 -16.59
CA ALA A 571 -30.74 -5.97 -16.90
C ALA A 571 -29.27 -6.03 -17.35
N ALA A 572 -28.41 -6.77 -16.62
CA ALA A 572 -26.99 -6.91 -16.97
C ALA A 572 -26.80 -7.65 -18.30
N GLN A 573 -27.57 -8.72 -18.54
CA GLN A 573 -27.55 -9.45 -19.79
C GLN A 573 -28.01 -8.57 -20.96
N ARG A 574 -29.05 -7.77 -20.74
CA ARG A 574 -29.52 -6.81 -21.75
C ARG A 574 -28.47 -5.75 -22.07
N ALA A 575 -27.73 -5.27 -21.08
CA ALA A 575 -26.60 -4.36 -21.29
C ALA A 575 -25.52 -5.00 -22.17
N ILE A 576 -25.15 -6.26 -21.93
CA ILE A 576 -24.15 -7.01 -22.71
C ILE A 576 -24.64 -7.23 -24.16
N GLU A 577 -25.94 -7.54 -24.38
CA GLU A 577 -26.52 -7.70 -25.72
C GLU A 577 -26.46 -6.40 -26.51
N LEU A 578 -26.69 -5.26 -25.85
CA LEU A 578 -26.67 -3.94 -26.48
C LEU A 578 -25.25 -3.46 -26.75
N ASP A 579 -24.34 -3.73 -25.82
CA ASP A 579 -22.91 -3.39 -25.94
C ASP A 579 -21.99 -4.41 -25.23
N ASN A 580 -21.47 -5.38 -25.98
CA ASN A 580 -20.56 -6.42 -25.49
C ASN A 580 -19.11 -5.94 -25.25
N THR A 581 -18.86 -4.64 -25.35
CA THR A 581 -17.54 -4.03 -25.08
C THR A 581 -17.50 -3.31 -23.75
N LEU A 582 -18.58 -3.26 -22.98
CA LEU A 582 -18.67 -2.65 -21.66
C LEU A 582 -18.19 -3.61 -20.57
N GLY A 583 -17.02 -3.37 -19.99
CA GLY A 583 -16.50 -4.16 -18.86
C GLY A 583 -17.43 -4.08 -17.65
N GLU A 584 -18.05 -2.94 -17.40
CA GLU A 584 -19.03 -2.69 -16.35
C GLU A 584 -20.24 -3.64 -16.43
N ALA A 585 -20.74 -3.89 -17.65
CA ALA A 585 -21.86 -4.81 -17.86
C ALA A 585 -21.50 -6.25 -17.48
N TYR A 586 -20.29 -6.70 -17.81
CA TYR A 586 -19.82 -8.02 -17.39
C TYR A 586 -19.57 -8.09 -15.88
N ALA A 587 -19.02 -7.06 -15.27
CA ALA A 587 -18.77 -7.05 -13.83
C ALA A 587 -20.08 -7.15 -13.04
N THR A 588 -21.10 -6.35 -13.38
CA THR A 588 -22.42 -6.41 -12.72
C THR A 588 -23.18 -7.70 -13.04
N PHE A 589 -22.98 -8.29 -14.24
CA PHE A 589 -23.52 -9.61 -14.57
C PHE A 589 -22.91 -10.71 -13.71
N GLY A 590 -21.55 -10.71 -13.54
CA GLY A 590 -20.84 -11.65 -12.65
C GLY A 590 -21.43 -11.63 -11.25
N LEU A 591 -21.64 -10.46 -10.66
CA LEU A 591 -22.23 -10.32 -9.34
C LEU A 591 -23.67 -10.86 -9.28
N SER A 592 -24.47 -10.67 -10.32
CA SER A 592 -25.85 -11.16 -10.38
C SER A 592 -25.99 -12.68 -10.45
N ILE A 593 -24.98 -13.38 -11.00
CA ILE A 593 -25.00 -14.85 -11.14
C ILE A 593 -24.22 -15.57 -10.03
N GLU A 594 -23.33 -14.89 -9.32
CA GLU A 594 -22.42 -15.45 -8.34
C GLU A 594 -23.13 -16.34 -7.31
N SER A 595 -24.06 -15.76 -6.57
CA SER A 595 -24.84 -16.51 -5.56
C SER A 595 -26.13 -17.12 -6.11
N ALA A 596 -26.69 -16.54 -7.18
CA ALA A 596 -27.91 -17.03 -7.81
C ALA A 596 -27.73 -18.42 -8.41
N GLU A 597 -26.61 -18.69 -9.05
CA GLU A 597 -26.36 -19.95 -9.76
C GLU A 597 -25.36 -20.85 -9.06
N CYS A 598 -24.50 -20.30 -8.19
CA CYS A 598 -23.39 -21.02 -7.54
C CYS A 598 -22.50 -21.76 -8.58
N ASN A 599 -22.34 -21.16 -9.76
CA ASN A 599 -21.44 -21.61 -10.81
C ASN A 599 -20.18 -20.76 -10.79
N TRP A 600 -19.26 -21.12 -9.89
CA TRP A 600 -18.07 -20.31 -9.56
C TRP A 600 -17.11 -20.16 -10.75
N GLU A 601 -16.99 -21.20 -11.59
CA GLU A 601 -16.13 -21.17 -12.77
C GLU A 601 -16.65 -20.20 -13.85
N GLU A 602 -17.95 -20.25 -14.12
CA GLU A 602 -18.57 -19.31 -15.06
C GLU A 602 -18.49 -17.86 -14.57
N THR A 603 -18.75 -17.66 -13.27
CA THR A 603 -18.66 -16.33 -12.64
C THR A 603 -17.23 -15.77 -12.75
N GLU A 604 -16.21 -16.60 -12.51
CA GLU A 604 -14.81 -16.21 -12.68
C GLU A 604 -14.49 -15.82 -14.13
N ALA A 605 -14.94 -16.60 -15.10
CA ALA A 605 -14.76 -16.29 -16.52
C ALA A 605 -15.38 -14.94 -16.90
N VAL A 606 -16.55 -14.62 -16.31
CA VAL A 606 -17.22 -13.33 -16.51
C VAL A 606 -16.41 -12.16 -15.91
N TYR A 607 -15.88 -12.31 -14.69
CA TYR A 607 -15.02 -11.28 -14.10
C TYR A 607 -13.72 -11.09 -14.88
N HIS A 608 -13.10 -12.17 -15.37
CA HIS A 608 -11.94 -12.04 -16.27
C HIS A 608 -12.30 -11.26 -17.53
N ARG A 609 -13.49 -11.53 -18.12
CA ARG A 609 -13.94 -10.77 -19.29
C ARG A 609 -14.15 -9.30 -18.98
N ALA A 610 -14.70 -8.96 -17.81
CA ALA A 610 -14.86 -7.58 -17.34
C ALA A 610 -13.51 -6.85 -17.25
N LEU A 611 -12.51 -7.51 -16.61
CA LEU A 611 -11.16 -6.96 -16.44
C LEU A 611 -10.36 -6.90 -17.74
N ASP A 612 -10.57 -7.82 -18.67
CA ASP A 612 -10.01 -7.75 -20.02
C ASP A 612 -10.50 -6.53 -20.80
N LEU A 613 -11.77 -6.16 -20.63
CA LEU A 613 -12.37 -5.00 -21.28
C LEU A 613 -12.00 -3.69 -20.58
N ASN A 614 -12.08 -3.66 -19.24
CA ASN A 614 -11.74 -2.50 -18.42
C ASN A 614 -10.87 -2.89 -17.21
N PRO A 615 -9.53 -2.97 -17.36
CA PRO A 615 -8.61 -3.36 -16.27
C PRO A 615 -8.48 -2.30 -15.16
N ASN A 616 -9.08 -1.13 -15.33
CA ASN A 616 -9.06 -0.04 -14.36
C ASN A 616 -10.42 0.18 -13.69
N TYR A 617 -11.33 -0.79 -13.76
CA TYR A 617 -12.64 -0.72 -13.11
C TYR A 617 -12.60 -1.27 -11.68
N PRO A 618 -12.61 -0.42 -10.63
CA PRO A 618 -12.38 -0.87 -9.25
C PRO A 618 -13.41 -1.91 -8.78
N LEU A 619 -14.69 -1.75 -9.18
CA LEU A 619 -15.76 -2.66 -8.79
C LEU A 619 -15.54 -4.09 -9.27
N ALA A 620 -15.01 -4.27 -10.48
CA ALA A 620 -14.70 -5.60 -11.00
C ALA A 620 -13.63 -6.29 -10.14
N HIS A 621 -12.59 -5.57 -9.74
CA HIS A 621 -11.56 -6.07 -8.83
C HIS A 621 -12.11 -6.41 -7.44
N GLU A 622 -13.02 -5.59 -6.91
CA GLU A 622 -13.66 -5.82 -5.61
C GLU A 622 -14.50 -7.10 -5.62
N TRP A 623 -15.35 -7.28 -6.60
CA TRP A 623 -16.23 -8.45 -6.69
C TRP A 623 -15.45 -9.71 -7.01
N TYR A 624 -14.45 -9.62 -7.90
CA TYR A 624 -13.57 -10.74 -8.17
C TYR A 624 -12.75 -11.14 -6.93
N SER A 625 -12.29 -10.18 -6.13
CA SER A 625 -11.67 -10.47 -4.83
C SER A 625 -12.61 -11.27 -3.90
N SER A 626 -13.88 -10.88 -3.83
CA SER A 626 -14.88 -11.59 -3.01
C SER A 626 -15.04 -13.04 -3.44
N LEU A 627 -15.15 -13.28 -4.74
CA LEU A 627 -15.22 -14.63 -5.33
C LEU A 627 -13.98 -15.46 -4.96
N LEU A 628 -12.79 -14.89 -5.18
CA LEU A 628 -11.52 -15.59 -4.91
C LEU A 628 -11.37 -15.98 -3.44
N VAL A 629 -11.64 -15.03 -2.53
CA VAL A 629 -11.57 -15.30 -1.09
C VAL A 629 -12.64 -16.31 -0.67
N GLY A 630 -13.86 -16.15 -1.15
CA GLY A 630 -14.97 -17.06 -0.85
C GLY A 630 -14.74 -18.49 -1.34
N THR A 631 -13.92 -18.67 -2.37
CA THR A 631 -13.51 -19.97 -2.93
C THR A 631 -12.15 -20.48 -2.41
N GLY A 632 -11.50 -19.76 -1.45
CA GLY A 632 -10.27 -20.18 -0.78
C GLY A 632 -8.96 -19.72 -1.45
N ARG A 633 -9.03 -18.91 -2.49
CA ARG A 633 -7.86 -18.34 -3.20
C ARG A 633 -7.43 -17.02 -2.57
N PHE A 634 -6.97 -17.08 -1.32
CA PHE A 634 -6.78 -15.93 -0.44
C PHE A 634 -5.78 -14.91 -0.96
N GLU A 635 -4.61 -15.35 -1.43
CA GLU A 635 -3.57 -14.43 -1.90
C GLU A 635 -3.98 -13.69 -3.18
N GLU A 636 -4.67 -14.38 -4.08
CA GLU A 636 -5.19 -13.78 -5.30
C GLU A 636 -6.29 -12.76 -4.99
N GLY A 637 -7.21 -13.11 -4.08
CA GLY A 637 -8.25 -12.19 -3.64
C GLY A 637 -7.68 -10.94 -2.94
N LEU A 638 -6.62 -11.12 -2.12
CA LEU A 638 -5.91 -9.98 -1.50
C LEU A 638 -5.22 -9.09 -2.54
N ALA A 639 -4.71 -9.65 -3.63
CA ALA A 639 -4.11 -8.89 -4.71
C ALA A 639 -5.16 -8.04 -5.46
N GLU A 640 -6.32 -8.64 -5.75
CA GLU A 640 -7.40 -7.96 -6.45
C GLU A 640 -8.01 -6.80 -5.62
N ILE A 641 -8.27 -7.01 -4.32
CA ILE A 641 -8.82 -5.94 -3.48
C ILE A 641 -7.81 -4.79 -3.29
N LYS A 642 -6.53 -5.10 -3.26
CA LYS A 642 -5.48 -4.09 -3.20
C LYS A 642 -5.44 -3.28 -4.50
N ARG A 643 -5.62 -3.93 -5.65
CA ARG A 643 -5.73 -3.24 -6.94
C ARG A 643 -6.94 -2.31 -6.97
N ALA A 644 -8.08 -2.71 -6.43
CA ALA A 644 -9.24 -1.85 -6.30
C ALA A 644 -8.95 -0.59 -5.47
N GLU A 645 -8.25 -0.71 -4.34
CA GLU A 645 -7.83 0.43 -3.51
C GLU A 645 -6.82 1.36 -4.22
N GLU A 646 -5.91 0.82 -5.01
CA GLU A 646 -4.98 1.64 -5.82
C GLU A 646 -5.73 2.48 -6.85
N LEU A 647 -6.79 1.92 -7.43
CA LEU A 647 -7.64 2.60 -8.40
C LEU A 647 -8.55 3.64 -7.74
N ASP A 648 -9.02 3.38 -6.51
CA ASP A 648 -9.88 4.28 -5.74
C ASP A 648 -9.40 4.40 -4.27
N PRO A 649 -8.33 5.17 -4.01
CA PRO A 649 -7.68 5.21 -2.71
C PRO A 649 -8.49 5.88 -1.58
N LEU A 650 -9.57 6.60 -1.91
CA LEU A 650 -10.46 7.24 -0.94
C LEU A 650 -11.82 6.54 -0.82
N SER A 651 -12.00 5.41 -1.49
CA SER A 651 -13.23 4.63 -1.43
C SER A 651 -13.41 3.99 -0.06
N LEU A 652 -14.35 4.53 0.72
CA LEU A 652 -14.78 3.91 1.98
C LEU A 652 -15.31 2.48 1.74
N ARG A 653 -15.94 2.24 0.60
CA ARG A 653 -16.46 0.92 0.21
C ARG A 653 -15.32 -0.07 -0.06
N ALA A 654 -14.34 0.31 -0.88
CA ALA A 654 -13.16 -0.53 -1.14
C ALA A 654 -12.40 -0.83 0.16
N MET A 655 -12.18 0.19 1.01
CA MET A 655 -11.54 0.03 2.32
C MET A 655 -12.36 -0.91 3.25
N THR A 656 -13.69 -0.81 3.22
CA THR A 656 -14.57 -1.68 4.00
C THR A 656 -14.44 -3.12 3.53
N LEU A 657 -14.47 -3.35 2.22
CA LEU A 657 -14.30 -4.68 1.65
C LEU A 657 -12.88 -5.21 1.90
N THR A 658 -11.85 -4.36 1.85
CA THR A 658 -10.48 -4.75 2.23
C THR A 658 -10.40 -5.19 3.69
N SER A 659 -11.03 -4.45 4.61
CA SER A 659 -11.11 -4.83 6.03
C SER A 659 -11.83 -6.17 6.18
N TRP A 660 -12.94 -6.36 5.46
CA TRP A 660 -13.70 -7.60 5.43
C TRP A 660 -12.86 -8.75 4.84
N THR A 661 -12.16 -8.53 3.75
CA THR A 661 -11.25 -9.52 3.14
C THR A 661 -10.18 -9.97 4.12
N TYR A 662 -9.50 -9.02 4.82
CA TYR A 662 -8.55 -9.38 5.88
C TYR A 662 -9.20 -10.20 7.00
N TYR A 663 -10.43 -9.87 7.39
CA TYR A 663 -11.17 -10.63 8.38
C TYR A 663 -11.45 -12.06 7.90
N GLN A 664 -11.91 -12.24 6.66
CA GLN A 664 -12.21 -13.55 6.08
C GLN A 664 -10.97 -14.46 5.95
N VAL A 665 -9.80 -13.88 5.66
CA VAL A 665 -8.52 -14.60 5.63
C VAL A 665 -7.82 -14.66 6.99
N ARG A 666 -8.52 -14.31 8.08
CA ARG A 666 -8.09 -14.37 9.49
C ARG A 666 -6.90 -13.47 9.83
N ARG A 667 -6.66 -12.42 9.05
CA ARG A 667 -5.67 -11.37 9.31
C ARG A 667 -6.29 -10.22 10.12
N TYR A 668 -6.69 -10.50 11.34
CA TYR A 668 -7.54 -9.62 12.15
C TYR A 668 -6.87 -8.28 12.51
N GLU A 669 -5.56 -8.26 12.77
CA GLU A 669 -4.81 -7.02 13.03
C GLU A 669 -4.83 -6.09 11.81
N ASP A 670 -4.73 -6.64 10.61
CA ASP A 670 -4.82 -5.89 9.36
C ASP A 670 -6.23 -5.34 9.15
N ALA A 671 -7.26 -6.14 9.46
CA ALA A 671 -8.65 -5.70 9.43
C ALA A 671 -8.91 -4.52 10.39
N VAL A 672 -8.41 -4.59 11.63
CA VAL A 672 -8.52 -3.49 12.61
C VAL A 672 -7.78 -2.25 12.12
N ARG A 673 -6.60 -2.40 11.53
CA ARG A 673 -5.82 -1.28 10.97
C ARG A 673 -6.60 -0.58 9.87
N LYS A 674 -7.20 -1.35 8.96
CA LYS A 674 -8.01 -0.83 7.85
C LYS A 674 -9.29 -0.15 8.37
N ALA A 675 -9.97 -0.74 9.34
CA ALA A 675 -11.15 -0.16 9.98
C ALA A 675 -10.85 1.21 10.63
N ARG A 676 -9.67 1.39 11.24
CA ARG A 676 -9.21 2.69 11.75
C ARG A 676 -9.04 3.72 10.64
N GLN A 677 -8.54 3.31 9.48
CA GLN A 677 -8.41 4.22 8.32
C GLN A 677 -9.79 4.73 7.87
N ILE A 678 -10.80 3.83 7.80
CA ILE A 678 -12.18 4.21 7.49
C ILE A 678 -12.70 5.26 8.49
N MET A 679 -12.54 5.00 9.80
CA MET A 679 -13.00 5.92 10.86
C MET A 679 -12.27 7.26 10.84
N ASN A 680 -11.00 7.30 10.44
CA ASN A 680 -10.24 8.54 10.31
C ASN A 680 -10.70 9.36 9.09
N LEU A 681 -11.08 8.69 8.00
CA LEU A 681 -11.54 9.34 6.77
C LEU A 681 -12.98 9.88 6.94
N ASP A 682 -13.85 9.09 7.55
CA ASP A 682 -15.23 9.49 7.88
C ASP A 682 -15.66 8.93 9.26
N LYS A 683 -15.70 9.81 10.25
CA LYS A 683 -16.09 9.47 11.63
C LYS A 683 -17.57 9.11 11.78
N TYR A 684 -18.40 9.41 10.80
CA TYR A 684 -19.83 9.09 10.81
C TYR A 684 -20.16 7.80 10.05
N ASN A 685 -19.17 7.18 9.43
CA ASN A 685 -19.35 5.93 8.72
C ASN A 685 -19.47 4.76 9.71
N PHE A 686 -20.62 4.10 9.72
CA PHE A 686 -20.92 2.99 10.64
C PHE A 686 -20.09 1.71 10.34
N GLN A 687 -19.59 1.56 9.11
CA GLN A 687 -18.85 0.37 8.69
C GLN A 687 -17.47 0.30 9.35
N GLY A 688 -16.81 1.45 9.59
CA GLY A 688 -15.53 1.48 10.28
C GLY A 688 -15.57 0.81 11.67
N PRO A 689 -16.39 1.29 12.60
CA PRO A 689 -16.53 0.65 13.91
C PRO A 689 -17.13 -0.76 13.82
N MET A 690 -17.98 -1.08 12.85
CA MET A 690 -18.47 -2.45 12.59
C MET A 690 -17.32 -3.40 12.28
N GLN A 691 -16.48 -3.08 11.31
CA GLN A 691 -15.34 -3.90 10.91
C GLN A 691 -14.32 -4.05 12.04
N MET A 692 -14.07 -2.97 12.77
CA MET A 692 -13.20 -3.00 13.95
C MET A 692 -13.73 -3.96 15.01
N GLY A 693 -15.02 -3.84 15.38
CA GLY A 693 -15.63 -4.68 16.37
C GLY A 693 -15.67 -6.16 15.97
N ASN A 694 -15.96 -6.43 14.68
CA ASN A 694 -15.98 -7.78 14.14
C ASN A 694 -14.59 -8.46 14.26
N ALA A 695 -13.52 -7.79 13.88
CA ALA A 695 -12.17 -8.32 13.99
C ALA A 695 -11.70 -8.45 15.46
N LEU A 696 -12.03 -7.49 16.32
CA LEU A 696 -11.69 -7.51 17.75
C LEU A 696 -12.37 -8.69 18.49
N LEU A 697 -13.55 -9.12 18.05
CA LEU A 697 -14.21 -10.32 18.58
C LEU A 697 -13.34 -11.56 18.37
N GLU A 698 -12.84 -11.77 17.17
CA GLU A 698 -11.99 -12.93 16.84
C GLU A 698 -10.62 -12.87 17.55
N MET A 699 -10.17 -11.66 17.92
CA MET A 699 -8.96 -11.46 18.72
C MET A 699 -9.19 -11.64 20.23
N GLY A 700 -10.41 -11.98 20.66
CA GLY A 700 -10.77 -12.14 22.08
C GLY A 700 -10.87 -10.83 22.87
N ALA A 701 -10.90 -9.67 22.20
CA ALA A 701 -10.97 -8.35 22.83
C ALA A 701 -12.43 -7.87 23.02
N ALA A 702 -13.23 -8.64 23.75
CA ALA A 702 -14.69 -8.51 23.87
C ALA A 702 -15.16 -7.09 24.26
N GLU A 703 -14.55 -6.48 25.29
CA GLU A 703 -14.94 -5.14 25.73
C GLU A 703 -14.70 -4.05 24.67
N LYS A 704 -13.57 -4.14 23.94
CA LYS A 704 -13.28 -3.19 22.87
C LYS A 704 -14.21 -3.41 21.68
N ALA A 705 -14.53 -4.66 21.36
CA ALA A 705 -15.47 -5.02 20.32
C ALA A 705 -16.88 -4.48 20.64
N LEU A 706 -17.32 -4.63 21.89
CA LEU A 706 -18.61 -4.12 22.37
C LEU A 706 -18.73 -2.61 22.20
N VAL A 707 -17.71 -1.85 22.58
CA VAL A 707 -17.68 -0.39 22.40
C VAL A 707 -17.79 -0.03 20.91
N ALA A 708 -17.02 -0.69 20.05
CA ALA A 708 -17.03 -0.42 18.62
C ALA A 708 -18.38 -0.76 17.97
N LEU A 709 -18.99 -1.89 18.32
CA LEU A 709 -20.27 -2.33 17.74
C LEU A 709 -21.46 -1.50 18.25
N ARG A 710 -21.45 -1.07 19.50
CA ARG A 710 -22.44 -0.10 19.99
C ARG A 710 -22.35 1.22 19.22
N GLU A 711 -21.15 1.70 18.92
CA GLU A 711 -20.96 2.89 18.11
C GLU A 711 -21.47 2.69 16.68
N SER A 712 -21.22 1.52 16.06
CA SER A 712 -21.76 1.21 14.74
C SER A 712 -23.29 1.21 14.70
N VAL A 713 -23.94 0.58 15.69
CA VAL A 713 -25.41 0.58 15.82
C VAL A 713 -25.96 1.99 16.06
N ARG A 714 -25.25 2.82 16.86
CA ARG A 714 -25.62 4.23 17.08
C ARG A 714 -25.57 5.05 15.80
N LEU A 715 -24.55 4.82 14.95
CA LEU A 715 -24.38 5.55 13.69
C LEU A 715 -25.40 5.13 12.63
N MET A 716 -25.81 3.86 12.61
CA MET A 716 -26.82 3.34 11.68
C MET A 716 -27.87 2.48 12.42
N PRO A 717 -28.82 3.13 13.08
CA PRO A 717 -29.89 2.40 13.78
C PRO A 717 -30.68 1.52 12.81
N GLY A 718 -30.94 0.26 13.21
CA GLY A 718 -31.70 -0.70 12.41
C GLY A 718 -30.91 -1.48 11.37
N ALA A 719 -29.60 -1.21 11.18
CA ALA A 719 -28.75 -2.03 10.32
C ALA A 719 -28.57 -3.44 10.91
N ALA A 720 -29.06 -4.46 10.21
CA ALA A 720 -29.14 -5.82 10.77
C ALA A 720 -27.76 -6.44 11.06
N LEU A 721 -26.76 -6.27 10.20
CA LEU A 721 -25.43 -6.85 10.39
C LEU A 721 -24.71 -6.32 11.65
N PRO A 722 -24.59 -4.99 11.90
CA PRO A 722 -24.05 -4.49 13.17
C PRO A 722 -24.78 -5.01 14.40
N ILE A 723 -26.12 -5.14 14.33
CA ILE A 723 -26.96 -5.67 15.42
C ILE A 723 -26.61 -7.14 15.70
N CYS A 724 -26.45 -7.98 14.66
CA CYS A 724 -26.03 -9.35 14.83
C CYS A 724 -24.64 -9.47 15.46
N LEU A 725 -23.69 -8.65 14.99
CA LEU A 725 -22.34 -8.63 15.54
C LEU A 725 -22.32 -8.14 16.99
N LEU A 726 -23.22 -7.23 17.35
CA LEU A 726 -23.40 -6.77 18.72
C LEU A 726 -23.85 -7.91 19.64
N CYS A 727 -24.71 -8.85 19.18
CA CYS A 727 -25.06 -10.04 19.95
C CYS A 727 -23.81 -10.85 20.33
N PHE A 728 -22.88 -11.07 19.39
CA PHE A 728 -21.62 -11.78 19.69
C PHE A 728 -20.77 -11.02 20.73
N ALA A 729 -20.68 -9.70 20.62
CA ALA A 729 -19.89 -8.90 21.55
C ALA A 729 -20.50 -8.91 22.96
N LEU A 730 -21.82 -8.82 23.08
CA LEU A 730 -22.55 -8.89 24.34
C LEU A 730 -22.33 -10.24 25.03
N VAL A 731 -22.49 -11.35 24.30
CA VAL A 731 -22.23 -12.70 24.83
C VAL A 731 -20.78 -12.85 25.26
N ALA A 732 -19.82 -12.41 24.43
CA ALA A 732 -18.39 -12.46 24.76
C ALA A 732 -18.00 -11.60 25.98
N ALA A 733 -18.75 -10.52 26.25
CA ALA A 733 -18.62 -9.67 27.45
C ALA A 733 -19.44 -10.19 28.65
N GLY A 734 -20.11 -11.35 28.55
CA GLY A 734 -20.92 -11.91 29.64
C GLY A 734 -22.28 -11.26 29.84
N GLN A 735 -22.76 -10.46 28.88
CA GLN A 735 -24.04 -9.72 28.95
C GLN A 735 -25.15 -10.49 28.18
N GLN A 736 -25.43 -11.70 28.66
CA GLN A 736 -26.32 -12.66 27.97
C GLN A 736 -27.75 -12.15 27.81
N GLU A 737 -28.33 -11.53 28.88
CA GLU A 737 -29.71 -11.02 28.87
C GLU A 737 -29.90 -9.89 27.83
N GLU A 738 -28.94 -8.99 27.72
CA GLU A 738 -28.96 -7.90 26.73
C GLU A 738 -28.84 -8.47 25.31
N ALA A 739 -27.99 -9.49 25.10
CA ALA A 739 -27.86 -10.16 23.82
C ALA A 739 -29.17 -10.81 23.36
N GLU A 740 -29.89 -11.47 24.29
CA GLU A 740 -31.20 -12.06 24.00
C GLU A 740 -32.25 -11.00 23.64
N GLN A 741 -32.24 -9.86 24.35
CA GLN A 741 -33.11 -8.73 24.04
C GLN A 741 -32.82 -8.19 22.63
N VAL A 742 -31.56 -7.93 22.28
CA VAL A 742 -31.14 -7.41 20.97
C VAL A 742 -31.54 -8.38 19.84
N ARG A 743 -31.36 -9.70 20.02
CA ARG A 743 -31.82 -10.69 19.05
C ARG A 743 -33.35 -10.65 18.90
N ASN A 744 -34.09 -10.54 20.01
CA ASN A 744 -35.55 -10.52 19.97
C ASN A 744 -36.10 -9.26 19.27
N GLU A 745 -35.44 -8.11 19.44
CA GLU A 745 -35.75 -6.88 18.73
C GLU A 745 -35.50 -7.04 17.23
N LEU A 746 -34.37 -7.69 16.83
CA LEU A 746 -34.08 -7.99 15.43
C LEU A 746 -35.15 -8.91 14.82
N LYS A 747 -35.59 -9.94 15.55
CA LYS A 747 -36.71 -10.83 15.10
C LYS A 747 -38.01 -10.06 14.93
N ALA A 748 -38.37 -9.22 15.87
CA ALA A 748 -39.56 -8.37 15.75
C ALA A 748 -39.46 -7.38 14.59
N THR A 749 -38.26 -6.94 14.24
CA THR A 749 -37.99 -6.14 13.05
C THR A 749 -38.21 -6.96 11.78
N ALA A 750 -37.79 -8.22 11.76
CA ALA A 750 -37.96 -9.12 10.62
C ALA A 750 -39.45 -9.45 10.33
N GLU A 751 -40.32 -9.33 11.32
CA GLU A 751 -41.78 -9.48 11.11
C GLU A 751 -42.43 -8.26 10.42
N ARG A 752 -41.75 -7.11 10.41
CA ARG A 752 -42.25 -5.84 9.86
C ARG A 752 -41.57 -5.41 8.59
N THR A 753 -40.29 -5.73 8.47
CA THR A 753 -39.42 -5.37 7.33
C THR A 753 -38.59 -6.57 6.93
N TYR A 754 -38.11 -6.58 5.70
CA TYR A 754 -37.18 -7.62 5.28
C TYR A 754 -35.88 -7.56 6.05
N VAL A 755 -35.52 -8.66 6.71
CA VAL A 755 -34.21 -8.91 7.29
C VAL A 755 -33.69 -10.23 6.74
N LYS A 756 -32.46 -10.25 6.27
CA LYS A 756 -31.84 -11.46 5.70
C LYS A 756 -31.83 -12.63 6.70
N GLU A 757 -32.21 -13.80 6.23
CA GLU A 757 -32.14 -15.04 7.00
C GLU A 757 -30.71 -15.35 7.46
N TYR A 758 -29.70 -14.98 6.66
CA TYR A 758 -28.28 -15.09 7.03
C TYR A 758 -27.95 -14.29 8.31
N PHE A 759 -28.45 -13.07 8.44
CA PHE A 759 -28.19 -12.25 9.63
C PHE A 759 -28.94 -12.77 10.85
N LEU A 760 -30.16 -13.24 10.67
CA LEU A 760 -30.89 -13.93 11.75
C LEU A 760 -30.15 -15.18 12.23
N ALA A 761 -29.55 -15.96 11.29
CA ALA A 761 -28.71 -17.10 11.64
C ALA A 761 -27.53 -16.72 12.52
N LEU A 762 -26.79 -15.65 12.16
CA LEU A 762 -25.69 -15.13 12.97
C LEU A 762 -26.15 -14.74 14.39
N ALA A 763 -27.28 -14.05 14.51
CA ALA A 763 -27.82 -13.66 15.82
C ALA A 763 -28.17 -14.88 16.70
N HIS A 764 -28.67 -15.97 16.11
CA HIS A 764 -28.91 -17.26 16.81
C HIS A 764 -27.58 -17.93 17.20
N LEU A 765 -26.59 -17.94 16.31
CA LEU A 765 -25.27 -18.52 16.61
C LEU A 765 -24.59 -17.81 17.77
N ALA A 766 -24.72 -16.48 17.85
CA ALA A 766 -24.16 -15.71 18.95
C ALA A 766 -24.63 -16.20 20.32
N LEU A 767 -25.88 -16.66 20.41
CA LEU A 767 -26.51 -17.18 21.63
C LEU A 767 -26.41 -18.70 21.78
N GLY A 768 -25.68 -19.40 20.89
CA GLY A 768 -25.49 -20.85 20.94
C GLY A 768 -26.66 -21.67 20.40
N ASP A 769 -27.69 -21.03 19.81
CA ASP A 769 -28.86 -21.72 19.21
C ASP A 769 -28.53 -22.20 17.79
N SER A 770 -27.73 -23.26 17.72
CA SER A 770 -27.23 -23.79 16.45
C SER A 770 -28.35 -24.39 15.57
N ASP A 771 -29.41 -24.94 16.17
CA ASP A 771 -30.50 -25.52 15.38
C ASP A 771 -31.32 -24.49 14.65
N GLN A 772 -31.66 -23.37 15.31
CA GLN A 772 -32.39 -22.28 14.67
C GLN A 772 -31.48 -21.56 13.67
N ALA A 773 -30.22 -21.40 13.99
CA ALA A 773 -29.25 -20.82 13.08
C ALA A 773 -29.13 -21.63 11.77
N LEU A 774 -29.02 -22.95 11.85
CA LEU A 774 -28.99 -23.83 10.67
C LEU A 774 -30.27 -23.73 9.86
N THR A 775 -31.42 -23.64 10.53
CA THR A 775 -32.72 -23.46 9.85
C THR A 775 -32.76 -22.13 9.07
N ASN A 776 -32.23 -21.05 9.63
CA ASN A 776 -32.13 -19.77 8.93
C ASN A 776 -31.09 -19.81 7.80
N LEU A 777 -29.94 -20.52 7.97
CA LEU A 777 -28.97 -20.70 6.88
C LEU A 777 -29.54 -21.52 5.71
N GLU A 778 -30.36 -22.52 5.98
CA GLU A 778 -31.08 -23.31 4.95
C GLU A 778 -32.06 -22.41 4.16
N LYS A 779 -32.73 -21.48 4.84
CA LYS A 779 -33.59 -20.49 4.18
C LYS A 779 -32.79 -19.51 3.35
N ALA A 780 -31.69 -18.99 3.92
CA ALA A 780 -30.79 -18.07 3.18
C ALA A 780 -30.29 -18.74 1.90
N ALA A 781 -29.91 -20.01 1.94
CA ALA A 781 -29.52 -20.75 0.75
C ALA A 781 -30.66 -20.96 -0.25
N ALA A 782 -31.87 -21.22 0.23
CA ALA A 782 -33.06 -21.32 -0.64
C ALA A 782 -33.41 -19.98 -1.33
N GLU A 783 -33.16 -18.86 -0.64
CA GLU A 783 -33.30 -17.49 -1.18
C GLU A 783 -32.15 -17.07 -2.08
N ARG A 784 -31.09 -17.86 -2.19
CA ARG A 784 -29.86 -17.51 -2.91
C ARG A 784 -29.21 -16.22 -2.42
N ASP A 785 -29.09 -16.08 -1.10
CA ASP A 785 -28.52 -14.90 -0.47
C ASP A 785 -27.08 -14.63 -0.97
N PRO A 786 -26.70 -13.40 -1.34
CA PRO A 786 -25.34 -13.07 -1.78
C PRO A 786 -24.23 -13.42 -0.76
N TRP A 787 -24.57 -13.52 0.53
CA TRP A 787 -23.62 -13.89 1.58
C TRP A 787 -23.22 -15.37 1.58
N LEU A 788 -23.82 -16.21 0.71
CA LEU A 788 -23.43 -17.61 0.52
C LEU A 788 -21.96 -17.75 0.08
N VAL A 789 -21.42 -16.76 -0.61
CA VAL A 789 -19.99 -16.74 -1.00
C VAL A 789 -19.06 -16.92 0.21
N TRP A 790 -19.47 -16.44 1.38
CA TRP A 790 -18.66 -16.48 2.61
C TRP A 790 -18.87 -17.75 3.45
N PHE A 791 -19.73 -18.69 3.08
CA PHE A 791 -20.00 -19.90 3.88
C PHE A 791 -18.73 -20.70 4.19
N GLY A 792 -17.80 -20.74 3.25
CA GLY A 792 -16.52 -21.43 3.40
C GLY A 792 -15.52 -20.75 4.33
N THR A 793 -15.58 -19.43 4.46
CA THR A 793 -14.52 -18.62 5.08
C THR A 793 -14.95 -17.88 6.35
N GLU A 794 -16.26 -17.59 6.53
CA GLU A 794 -16.79 -16.84 7.66
C GLU A 794 -16.46 -17.50 9.03
N PRO A 795 -15.64 -16.83 9.88
CA PRO A 795 -15.24 -17.36 11.18
C PRO A 795 -16.41 -17.67 12.12
N LYS A 796 -17.48 -16.87 12.07
CA LYS A 796 -18.65 -17.06 12.95
C LYS A 796 -19.45 -18.31 12.64
N LEU A 797 -19.23 -18.94 11.48
CA LEU A 797 -19.81 -20.24 11.13
C LEU A 797 -18.96 -21.43 11.60
N ASP A 798 -17.75 -21.21 12.14
CA ASP A 798 -16.87 -22.29 12.62
C ASP A 798 -17.56 -23.25 13.62
N PRO A 799 -18.39 -22.78 14.58
CA PRO A 799 -19.07 -23.68 15.52
C PRO A 799 -20.00 -24.70 14.86
N VAL A 800 -20.52 -24.41 13.68
CA VAL A 800 -21.48 -25.29 12.97
C VAL A 800 -20.87 -25.98 11.76
N ARG A 801 -19.58 -25.74 11.40
CA ARG A 801 -18.94 -26.33 10.21
C ARG A 801 -18.93 -27.83 10.18
N SER A 802 -18.80 -28.51 11.33
CA SER A 802 -18.82 -29.96 11.45
C SER A 802 -20.25 -30.56 11.54
N ASN A 803 -21.28 -29.73 11.64
CA ASN A 803 -22.64 -30.18 11.72
C ASN A 803 -23.09 -30.78 10.37
N PRO A 804 -23.66 -32.01 10.32
CA PRO A 804 -24.06 -32.66 9.08
C PRO A 804 -25.06 -31.82 8.23
N ARG A 805 -25.94 -31.03 8.86
CA ARG A 805 -26.86 -30.12 8.16
C ARG A 805 -26.08 -29.03 7.43
N PHE A 806 -25.08 -28.41 8.10
CA PHE A 806 -24.23 -27.40 7.49
C PHE A 806 -23.39 -27.97 6.36
N VAL A 807 -22.77 -29.17 6.57
CA VAL A 807 -21.95 -29.83 5.53
C VAL A 807 -22.79 -30.10 4.28
N LYS A 808 -24.02 -30.62 4.46
CA LYS A 808 -24.94 -30.86 3.34
C LYS A 808 -25.30 -29.54 2.63
N LEU A 809 -25.62 -28.50 3.41
CA LEU A 809 -25.96 -27.19 2.89
C LEU A 809 -24.80 -26.58 2.13
N PHE A 810 -23.57 -26.56 2.69
CA PHE A 810 -22.38 -25.99 2.05
C PHE A 810 -22.03 -26.74 0.75
N ARG A 811 -22.15 -28.07 0.73
CA ARG A 811 -21.98 -28.87 -0.51
C ARG A 811 -22.99 -28.47 -1.61
N SER A 812 -24.20 -28.10 -1.25
CA SER A 812 -25.23 -27.69 -2.23
C SER A 812 -24.91 -26.33 -2.90
N THR A 813 -23.96 -25.57 -2.39
CA THR A 813 -23.48 -24.32 -3.03
C THR A 813 -22.39 -24.57 -4.09
N ASN A 814 -21.98 -25.82 -4.32
CA ASN A 814 -20.88 -26.19 -5.23
C ASN A 814 -19.57 -25.45 -4.97
N ASN A 815 -19.38 -24.87 -3.78
CA ASN A 815 -18.17 -24.10 -3.46
C ASN A 815 -16.95 -25.04 -3.47
N PRO A 816 -15.83 -24.68 -4.12
CA PRO A 816 -14.62 -25.50 -4.18
C PRO A 816 -14.10 -25.93 -2.80
N LEU A 817 -14.23 -25.08 -1.77
CA LEU A 817 -13.86 -25.43 -0.39
C LEU A 817 -14.72 -26.57 0.19
N ALA A 818 -15.98 -26.70 -0.24
CA ALA A 818 -16.86 -27.79 0.20
C ALA A 818 -16.51 -29.13 -0.45
N LEU A 819 -15.87 -29.11 -1.61
CA LEU A 819 -15.50 -30.31 -2.39
C LEU A 819 -14.12 -30.85 -1.99
N GLY A 820 -13.24 -30.03 -1.46
CA GLY A 820 -11.89 -30.39 -1.00
C GLY A 820 -11.83 -30.96 0.43
N ALA A 821 -12.92 -30.93 1.18
CA ALA A 821 -13.02 -31.43 2.57
C ALA A 821 -13.52 -32.87 2.64
N SER A 822 -13.03 -33.78 1.77
CA SER A 822 -13.31 -35.21 1.79
C SER A 822 -12.17 -35.99 2.45
#